data_714f04d277bcb0118f535870fffeed33
#
_entry.id   714f04d277bcb0118f535870fffeed33
#
_cell.length_a   1.000
_cell.length_b   1.000
_cell.length_c   1.000
_cell.angle_alpha   90.00
_cell.angle_beta   90.00
_cell.angle_gamma   90.00
#
_symmetry.space_group_name_H-M   'P 1'
#
loop_
_entity.id
_entity.type
_entity.pdbx_description
1 polymer ?
#
loop_
_entity_poly.entity_id
_entity_poly.type
_entity_poly.pdbx_seq_one_letter_code
_entity_poly.pdbx_strand_id
1 'polypeptide(L)'
;MRRRTLSYEVRLFAGKTDPVNSGFWLPLWMHLRDTAGIMVYLAQRWLPESVRQHIELDEDLLTQTACFLGWVHDLGKISAAFQGPMMAQLPEPRQCLEKYTTLSYREQNRKYSRHALASEAILRWLKCPNGLASVAGAHHGKPQTGKDVLDQLGDEEEEGSWESNYWPEGEQKFWESCWRELFDYALQESGFSSAEELPQLTIPAEILLTGLLIMADWVASNTRYFPLIPVEEVGSDALYPARVDRAWEALYLTSPWEVQSDVTEPGAFAERFGFPPNEVQRAMLEAVSQAQEPGMFILEAQMGVGKTEAALGAAEILAKHGGEGGIFFGLPTQATANGIFGRLLAWAEKQPDGLEHSIKLAHGMAELNEAYLRLQQDTVRVEEDLEADPDADPESRVMVHQWFRGNKQGLLADFVIGTVDQLLMAALQQKHVMLRHLGLAGKVAVIDECHAYDAYMNCYLDRALTWLGRYKVPVILLSATLPAKRRVELVRAYLNGRTAPDGLWQTCRGYPLLTWTDGKRVEQTTIPLETEPRRVETFPLTEEQLTDTLRDALREGGCAGVIVNTVKKAQAIAARLRAELPEFEVVVFHAQFLMPDRAAKEEALMKRIGKHSTPEQRDKLIVVGTQVLEQSLDIDLDFLVTELCPMDLLLQRIGRLHRHEGRARPRPVAQARCAVLDTGTEEFDEGSKAVYGEWLLWRTRKFLPTAITLPHDIAPLVQDVYGWEPDPLPASPQSTAARAEYEKAQQIKMGKAKTFTILPPEEHRKRPSRNTLDNWMDDVGAVSDNGACAAVRDGDPSIDVLVLMRDAAGNVRFLPDETGQPGACVPTDEPPQPELALQIARQKLRLPGYFSKRWSVEQTIDALEARNREVFGLWQQSPLLRGELILLLDDHLTAQLAGQVLQYDRENGLTYRKEEENEAN
;
A
#
# COMPACT_ATOMS: atom_id res chain seq x y z
N MET A 1 -14.62 -20.25 -43.83
CA MET A 1 -15.80 -20.73 -43.07
C MET A 1 -16.84 -19.63 -43.02
N ARG A 2 -18.16 -19.94 -43.12
CA ARG A 2 -19.20 -18.92 -42.85
C ARG A 2 -19.16 -18.61 -41.38
N ARG A 3 -19.07 -17.31 -41.00
CA ARG A 3 -19.16 -16.86 -39.62
C ARG A 3 -20.47 -17.41 -39.02
N ARG A 4 -20.39 -18.21 -37.94
CA ARG A 4 -21.58 -18.62 -37.19
C ARG A 4 -22.11 -17.36 -36.52
N THR A 5 -23.40 -17.20 -36.47
CA THR A 5 -24.10 -16.16 -35.73
C THR A 5 -24.82 -16.83 -34.57
N LEU A 6 -24.82 -16.21 -33.41
CA LEU A 6 -25.57 -16.71 -32.25
C LEU A 6 -27.06 -16.79 -32.59
N SER A 7 -27.72 -17.86 -32.15
CA SER A 7 -29.17 -18.03 -32.26
C SER A 7 -29.93 -16.91 -31.57
N TYR A 8 -31.18 -16.73 -31.92
CA TYR A 8 -32.01 -15.70 -31.28
C TYR A 8 -32.21 -15.99 -29.80
N GLU A 9 -32.34 -17.25 -29.43
CA GLU A 9 -32.52 -17.73 -28.06
C GLU A 9 -31.34 -17.34 -27.16
N VAL A 10 -30.12 -17.58 -27.60
CA VAL A 10 -28.89 -17.23 -26.85
C VAL A 10 -28.76 -15.72 -26.70
N ARG A 11 -29.22 -14.94 -27.69
CA ARG A 11 -29.20 -13.47 -27.63
C ARG A 11 -30.21 -12.87 -26.64
N LEU A 12 -31.21 -13.64 -26.22
CA LEU A 12 -32.23 -13.17 -25.26
C LEU A 12 -31.76 -13.20 -23.80
N PHE A 13 -30.67 -13.90 -23.46
CA PHE A 13 -30.20 -13.95 -22.06
C PHE A 13 -29.73 -12.56 -21.59
N ALA A 14 -30.19 -12.16 -20.39
CA ALA A 14 -29.83 -10.88 -19.80
C ALA A 14 -28.44 -10.91 -19.15
N GLY A 15 -27.60 -9.95 -19.46
CA GLY A 15 -26.32 -9.69 -18.78
C GLY A 15 -26.49 -8.66 -17.66
N LYS A 16 -27.28 -7.58 -17.92
CA LYS A 16 -27.49 -6.48 -16.97
C LYS A 16 -28.84 -5.80 -17.18
N THR A 17 -29.44 -5.28 -16.10
CA THR A 17 -30.66 -4.46 -16.12
C THR A 17 -30.39 -3.09 -15.52
N ASP A 18 -31.15 -2.09 -15.92
CA ASP A 18 -31.17 -0.80 -15.24
C ASP A 18 -32.04 -0.89 -13.98
N PRO A 19 -31.52 -0.62 -12.79
CA PRO A 19 -32.30 -0.71 -11.53
C PRO A 19 -33.36 0.38 -11.40
N VAL A 20 -33.27 1.47 -12.20
CA VAL A 20 -34.14 2.64 -12.13
C VAL A 20 -35.11 2.67 -13.31
N ASN A 21 -34.65 2.27 -14.49
CA ASN A 21 -35.41 2.35 -15.74
C ASN A 21 -35.51 0.99 -16.42
N SER A 22 -36.64 0.31 -16.26
CA SER A 22 -36.89 -1.02 -16.84
C SER A 22 -36.96 -1.03 -18.39
N GLY A 23 -36.87 0.14 -19.04
CA GLY A 23 -36.85 0.26 -20.51
C GLY A 23 -35.46 0.02 -21.14
N PHE A 24 -34.41 -0.20 -20.31
CA PHE A 24 -33.03 -0.44 -20.77
C PHE A 24 -32.43 -1.69 -20.17
N TRP A 25 -31.62 -2.36 -20.96
CA TRP A 25 -30.90 -3.57 -20.56
C TRP A 25 -29.60 -3.75 -21.34
N LEU A 26 -28.80 -4.75 -20.96
CA LEU A 26 -27.67 -5.23 -21.76
C LEU A 26 -27.81 -6.74 -21.95
N PRO A 27 -28.00 -7.25 -23.19
CA PRO A 27 -27.93 -8.68 -23.46
C PRO A 27 -26.60 -9.27 -23.07
N LEU A 28 -26.59 -10.51 -22.55
CA LEU A 28 -25.37 -11.16 -22.06
C LEU A 28 -24.29 -11.22 -23.15
N TRP A 29 -24.65 -11.65 -24.36
CA TRP A 29 -23.69 -11.78 -25.46
C TRP A 29 -22.99 -10.46 -25.83
N MET A 30 -23.68 -9.33 -25.67
CA MET A 30 -23.06 -8.01 -25.89
C MET A 30 -22.07 -7.66 -24.77
N HIS A 31 -22.45 -7.92 -23.52
CA HIS A 31 -21.53 -7.75 -22.38
C HIS A 31 -20.26 -8.59 -22.53
N LEU A 32 -20.41 -9.86 -22.93
CA LEU A 32 -19.28 -10.76 -23.18
C LEU A 32 -18.38 -10.27 -24.32
N ARG A 33 -18.98 -9.79 -25.42
CA ARG A 33 -18.24 -9.18 -26.52
C ARG A 33 -17.50 -7.91 -26.10
N ASP A 34 -18.19 -7.03 -25.36
CA ASP A 34 -17.60 -5.79 -24.85
C ASP A 34 -16.40 -6.10 -23.96
N THR A 35 -16.51 -7.08 -23.04
CA THR A 35 -15.41 -7.54 -22.19
C THR A 35 -14.28 -8.16 -23.01
N ALA A 36 -14.60 -8.99 -24.01
CA ALA A 36 -13.61 -9.61 -24.90
C ALA A 36 -12.80 -8.56 -25.68
N GLY A 37 -13.48 -7.53 -26.20
CA GLY A 37 -12.82 -6.42 -26.91
C GLY A 37 -11.89 -5.63 -25.99
N ILE A 38 -12.32 -5.31 -24.78
CA ILE A 38 -11.46 -4.62 -23.77
C ILE A 38 -10.29 -5.52 -23.36
N MET A 39 -10.50 -6.83 -23.16
CA MET A 39 -9.41 -7.79 -22.86
C MET A 39 -8.34 -7.78 -23.95
N VAL A 40 -8.74 -7.75 -25.23
CA VAL A 40 -7.81 -7.68 -26.36
C VAL A 40 -7.02 -6.36 -26.36
N TYR A 41 -7.68 -5.22 -26.17
CA TYR A 41 -6.99 -3.93 -26.09
C TYR A 41 -6.05 -3.83 -24.91
N LEU A 42 -6.45 -4.31 -23.73
CA LEU A 42 -5.57 -4.34 -22.57
C LEU A 42 -4.34 -5.21 -22.84
N ALA A 43 -4.51 -6.42 -23.41
CA ALA A 43 -3.41 -7.32 -23.71
C ALA A 43 -2.43 -6.74 -24.74
N GLN A 44 -2.94 -6.06 -25.78
CA GLN A 44 -2.11 -5.56 -26.89
C GLN A 44 -1.49 -4.18 -26.62
N ARG A 45 -2.19 -3.28 -25.91
CA ARG A 45 -1.84 -1.86 -25.84
C ARG A 45 -1.47 -1.37 -24.45
N TRP A 46 -1.94 -2.04 -23.38
CA TRP A 46 -1.77 -1.57 -22.03
C TRP A 46 -0.84 -2.44 -21.17
N LEU A 47 -0.74 -3.75 -21.42
CA LEU A 47 0.19 -4.60 -20.68
C LEU A 47 1.64 -4.26 -21.01
N PRO A 48 2.53 -4.03 -20.00
CA PRO A 48 3.97 -3.95 -20.20
C PRO A 48 4.56 -5.24 -20.79
N GLU A 49 5.67 -5.12 -21.48
CA GLU A 49 6.40 -6.25 -22.07
C GLU A 49 6.74 -7.32 -21.02
N SER A 50 7.22 -6.92 -19.84
CA SER A 50 7.55 -7.82 -18.73
C SER A 50 6.34 -8.67 -18.31
N VAL A 51 5.12 -8.08 -18.21
CA VAL A 51 3.90 -8.83 -17.84
C VAL A 51 3.53 -9.84 -18.92
N ARG A 52 3.63 -9.48 -20.20
CA ARG A 52 3.38 -10.42 -21.32
C ARG A 52 4.31 -11.64 -21.23
N GLN A 53 5.61 -11.42 -20.94
CA GLN A 53 6.58 -12.49 -20.74
C GLN A 53 6.24 -13.40 -19.54
N HIS A 54 5.68 -12.85 -18.45
CA HIS A 54 5.31 -13.62 -17.25
C HIS A 54 4.08 -14.51 -17.45
N ILE A 55 3.21 -14.18 -18.41
CA ILE A 55 2.06 -15.00 -18.79
C ILE A 55 2.53 -16.24 -19.56
N GLU A 56 3.76 -16.25 -20.10
CA GLU A 56 4.39 -17.39 -20.79
C GLU A 56 3.62 -17.85 -22.04
N LEU A 57 2.86 -16.98 -22.70
CA LEU A 57 2.19 -17.17 -23.99
C LEU A 57 2.83 -16.23 -25.02
N ASP A 58 2.90 -16.67 -26.28
CA ASP A 58 3.26 -15.73 -27.36
C ASP A 58 2.15 -14.68 -27.58
N GLU A 59 2.45 -13.60 -28.28
CA GLU A 59 1.57 -12.43 -28.41
C GLU A 59 0.23 -12.75 -29.06
N ASP A 60 0.24 -13.63 -30.08
CA ASP A 60 -0.97 -14.04 -30.78
C ASP A 60 -1.84 -14.91 -29.87
N LEU A 61 -1.23 -15.91 -29.20
CA LEU A 61 -1.92 -16.81 -28.29
C LEU A 61 -2.42 -16.08 -27.03
N LEU A 62 -1.67 -15.10 -26.52
CA LEU A 62 -2.13 -14.22 -25.42
C LEU A 62 -3.37 -13.43 -25.82
N THR A 63 -3.36 -12.83 -27.01
CA THR A 63 -4.50 -12.06 -27.52
C THR A 63 -5.73 -12.94 -27.73
N GLN A 64 -5.55 -14.14 -28.32
CA GLN A 64 -6.62 -15.11 -28.50
C GLN A 64 -7.18 -15.59 -27.17
N THR A 65 -6.31 -15.89 -26.20
CA THR A 65 -6.71 -16.35 -24.85
C THR A 65 -7.45 -15.24 -24.09
N ALA A 66 -7.01 -14.00 -24.18
CA ALA A 66 -7.67 -12.84 -23.60
C ALA A 66 -9.08 -12.64 -24.19
N CYS A 67 -9.20 -12.73 -25.50
CA CYS A 67 -10.49 -12.68 -26.20
C CYS A 67 -11.43 -13.79 -25.71
N PHE A 68 -10.94 -15.03 -25.66
CA PHE A 68 -11.72 -16.19 -25.20
C PHE A 68 -12.22 -16.01 -23.76
N LEU A 69 -11.34 -15.63 -22.83
CA LEU A 69 -11.71 -15.38 -21.43
C LEU A 69 -12.80 -14.32 -21.30
N GLY A 70 -12.71 -13.22 -22.06
CA GLY A 70 -13.75 -12.20 -22.11
C GLY A 70 -15.10 -12.71 -22.59
N TRP A 71 -15.10 -13.62 -23.56
CA TRP A 71 -16.35 -14.24 -24.07
C TRP A 71 -16.98 -15.25 -23.11
N VAL A 72 -16.22 -15.88 -22.20
CA VAL A 72 -16.74 -17.00 -21.39
C VAL A 72 -16.86 -16.70 -19.89
N HIS A 73 -16.32 -15.56 -19.39
CA HIS A 73 -16.22 -15.30 -17.94
C HIS A 73 -17.59 -15.35 -17.23
N ASP A 74 -18.63 -14.92 -17.88
CA ASP A 74 -19.99 -14.80 -17.38
C ASP A 74 -20.96 -15.84 -17.96
N LEU A 75 -20.42 -16.95 -18.49
CA LEU A 75 -21.24 -18.06 -19.04
C LEU A 75 -22.25 -18.61 -18.02
N GLY A 76 -21.91 -18.57 -16.72
CA GLY A 76 -22.78 -18.96 -15.62
C GLY A 76 -24.05 -18.10 -15.46
N LYS A 77 -24.13 -16.94 -16.12
CA LYS A 77 -25.36 -16.16 -16.22
C LYS A 77 -26.42 -16.89 -17.07
N ILE A 78 -26.05 -17.85 -17.93
CA ILE A 78 -26.97 -18.77 -18.58
C ILE A 78 -27.34 -19.91 -17.61
N SER A 79 -28.11 -19.54 -16.59
CA SER A 79 -28.66 -20.47 -15.59
C SER A 79 -30.04 -19.98 -15.13
N ALA A 80 -30.94 -20.89 -14.78
CA ALA A 80 -32.31 -20.55 -14.38
C ALA A 80 -32.30 -19.66 -13.12
N ALA A 81 -31.44 -19.96 -12.15
CA ALA A 81 -31.28 -19.20 -10.92
C ALA A 81 -30.80 -17.76 -11.14
N PHE A 82 -30.06 -17.48 -12.23
CA PHE A 82 -29.65 -16.13 -12.58
C PHE A 82 -30.70 -15.43 -13.46
N GLN A 83 -31.19 -16.10 -14.51
CA GLN A 83 -32.10 -15.50 -15.48
C GLN A 83 -33.51 -15.26 -14.90
N GLY A 84 -34.00 -16.11 -14.03
CA GLY A 84 -35.33 -15.95 -13.46
C GLY A 84 -35.56 -14.58 -12.82
N PRO A 85 -34.76 -14.14 -11.85
CA PRO A 85 -34.87 -12.82 -11.23
C PRO A 85 -34.59 -11.64 -12.21
N MET A 86 -33.62 -11.81 -13.11
CA MET A 86 -33.29 -10.77 -14.10
C MET A 86 -34.45 -10.54 -15.07
N MET A 87 -35.01 -11.61 -15.62
CA MET A 87 -36.14 -11.59 -16.55
C MET A 87 -37.43 -11.10 -15.90
N ALA A 88 -37.58 -11.20 -14.58
CA ALA A 88 -38.72 -10.62 -13.87
C ALA A 88 -38.79 -9.08 -14.02
N GLN A 89 -37.66 -8.44 -14.30
CA GLN A 89 -37.56 -6.98 -14.52
C GLN A 89 -37.67 -6.61 -16.01
N LEU A 90 -37.70 -7.56 -16.93
CA LEU A 90 -37.63 -7.39 -18.38
C LEU A 90 -38.84 -8.10 -19.06
N PRO A 91 -40.06 -7.54 -19.04
CA PRO A 91 -41.26 -8.23 -19.51
C PRO A 91 -41.19 -8.70 -20.97
N GLU A 92 -40.65 -7.90 -21.88
CA GLU A 92 -40.57 -8.19 -23.31
C GLU A 92 -39.54 -9.28 -23.64
N PRO A 93 -38.23 -9.19 -23.21
CA PRO A 93 -37.28 -10.29 -23.38
C PRO A 93 -37.77 -11.57 -22.69
N ARG A 94 -38.37 -11.46 -21.51
CA ARG A 94 -38.95 -12.61 -20.77
C ARG A 94 -39.97 -13.35 -21.61
N GLN A 95 -40.97 -12.64 -22.15
CA GLN A 95 -42.02 -13.25 -22.99
C GLN A 95 -41.46 -13.96 -24.22
N CYS A 96 -40.36 -13.48 -24.78
CA CYS A 96 -39.68 -14.13 -25.87
C CYS A 96 -38.94 -15.40 -25.41
N LEU A 97 -38.24 -15.35 -24.27
CA LEU A 97 -37.47 -16.48 -23.72
C LEU A 97 -38.40 -17.60 -23.18
N GLU A 98 -39.56 -17.24 -22.61
CA GLU A 98 -40.56 -18.17 -22.12
C GLU A 98 -41.19 -19.07 -23.23
N LYS A 99 -40.91 -18.80 -24.49
CA LYS A 99 -41.26 -19.71 -25.60
C LYS A 99 -40.39 -20.97 -25.64
N TYR A 100 -39.24 -20.93 -24.99
CA TYR A 100 -38.22 -21.98 -25.01
C TYR A 100 -37.99 -22.62 -23.63
N THR A 101 -38.20 -21.89 -22.52
CA THR A 101 -37.95 -22.37 -21.15
C THR A 101 -38.88 -21.68 -20.14
N THR A 102 -39.23 -22.36 -19.04
CA THR A 102 -40.12 -21.83 -18.02
C THR A 102 -39.49 -20.83 -17.05
N LEU A 103 -38.17 -20.69 -17.03
CA LEU A 103 -37.40 -19.84 -16.12
C LEU A 103 -37.65 -20.15 -14.62
N SER A 104 -38.14 -21.31 -14.27
CA SER A 104 -38.43 -21.69 -12.90
C SER A 104 -37.13 -22.01 -12.13
N TYR A 105 -37.01 -21.54 -10.92
CA TYR A 105 -35.85 -21.78 -10.03
C TYR A 105 -36.28 -21.78 -8.56
N ARG A 106 -35.43 -22.28 -7.67
CA ARG A 106 -35.68 -22.28 -6.22
C ARG A 106 -34.91 -21.13 -5.58
N GLU A 107 -35.59 -20.07 -5.14
CA GLU A 107 -34.98 -18.87 -4.54
C GLU A 107 -34.03 -19.21 -3.37
N GLN A 108 -34.39 -20.21 -2.54
CA GLN A 108 -33.59 -20.65 -1.40
C GLN A 108 -32.20 -21.18 -1.80
N ASN A 109 -32.07 -21.73 -2.99
CA ASN A 109 -30.85 -22.39 -3.47
C ASN A 109 -29.94 -21.43 -4.27
N ARG A 110 -30.45 -20.31 -4.76
CA ARG A 110 -29.76 -19.35 -5.63
C ARG A 110 -28.38 -18.94 -5.11
N LYS A 111 -28.23 -18.74 -3.81
CA LYS A 111 -26.98 -18.32 -3.16
C LYS A 111 -25.84 -19.33 -3.31
N TYR A 112 -26.14 -20.59 -3.60
CA TYR A 112 -25.15 -21.67 -3.73
C TYR A 112 -24.59 -21.81 -5.15
N SER A 113 -25.18 -21.16 -6.15
CA SER A 113 -24.71 -21.15 -7.54
C SER A 113 -24.57 -19.71 -8.04
N ARG A 114 -23.61 -18.98 -7.45
CA ARG A 114 -23.26 -17.61 -7.92
C ARG A 114 -22.73 -17.74 -9.36
N HIS A 115 -23.05 -16.77 -10.22
CA HIS A 115 -22.72 -16.86 -11.65
C HIS A 115 -21.22 -17.09 -11.93
N ALA A 116 -20.29 -16.52 -11.14
CA ALA A 116 -18.86 -16.79 -11.29
C ALA A 116 -18.51 -18.26 -11.02
N LEU A 117 -19.06 -18.85 -9.96
CA LEU A 117 -18.93 -20.28 -9.65
C LEU A 117 -19.59 -21.14 -10.74
N ALA A 118 -20.78 -20.73 -11.18
CA ALA A 118 -21.49 -21.42 -12.27
C ALA A 118 -20.73 -21.35 -13.60
N SER A 119 -20.06 -20.22 -13.91
CA SER A 119 -19.19 -20.09 -15.10
C SER A 119 -18.08 -21.13 -15.08
N GLU A 120 -17.39 -21.27 -13.95
CA GLU A 120 -16.32 -22.27 -13.81
C GLU A 120 -16.84 -23.69 -13.95
N ALA A 121 -17.96 -24.02 -13.30
CA ALA A 121 -18.57 -25.35 -13.37
C ALA A 121 -19.00 -25.72 -14.81
N ILE A 122 -19.66 -24.79 -15.51
CA ILE A 122 -20.09 -24.98 -16.91
C ILE A 122 -18.87 -25.17 -17.83
N LEU A 123 -17.83 -24.34 -17.66
CA LEU A 123 -16.61 -24.42 -18.47
C LEU A 123 -15.90 -25.75 -18.26
N ARG A 124 -15.83 -26.28 -17.04
CA ARG A 124 -15.28 -27.64 -16.77
C ARG A 124 -16.12 -28.72 -17.37
N TRP A 125 -17.45 -28.59 -17.29
CA TRP A 125 -18.39 -29.53 -17.94
C TRP A 125 -18.20 -29.53 -19.46
N LEU A 126 -17.90 -28.36 -20.08
CA LEU A 126 -17.57 -28.24 -21.51
C LEU A 126 -16.14 -28.69 -21.85
N LYS A 127 -15.39 -29.26 -20.91
CA LYS A 127 -13.99 -29.70 -21.05
C LYS A 127 -13.01 -28.60 -21.40
N CYS A 128 -13.31 -27.35 -21.00
CA CYS A 128 -12.34 -26.28 -21.01
C CYS A 128 -11.16 -26.59 -20.05
N PRO A 129 -9.92 -26.24 -20.38
CA PRO A 129 -8.79 -26.37 -19.45
C PRO A 129 -9.10 -25.74 -18.08
N ASN A 130 -8.79 -26.48 -17.00
CA ASN A 130 -9.15 -26.07 -15.64
C ASN A 130 -8.59 -24.69 -15.25
N GLY A 131 -7.38 -24.33 -15.73
CA GLY A 131 -6.79 -23.03 -15.48
C GLY A 131 -7.61 -21.89 -16.05
N LEU A 132 -8.09 -22.00 -17.30
CA LEU A 132 -8.96 -21.00 -17.93
C LEU A 132 -10.33 -20.94 -17.24
N ALA A 133 -10.89 -22.10 -16.86
CA ALA A 133 -12.14 -22.15 -16.12
C ALA A 133 -12.02 -21.45 -14.75
N SER A 134 -10.90 -21.66 -14.02
CA SER A 134 -10.68 -21.03 -12.72
C SER A 134 -10.44 -19.52 -12.82
N VAL A 135 -9.81 -19.03 -13.90
CA VAL A 135 -9.70 -17.59 -14.19
C VAL A 135 -11.10 -16.98 -14.35
N ALA A 136 -11.97 -17.61 -15.15
CA ALA A 136 -13.35 -17.18 -15.30
C ALA A 136 -14.12 -17.22 -13.97
N GLY A 137 -13.95 -18.27 -13.15
CA GLY A 137 -14.56 -18.40 -11.83
C GLY A 137 -14.09 -17.37 -10.81
N ALA A 138 -12.90 -16.79 -11.00
CA ALA A 138 -12.28 -15.84 -10.08
C ALA A 138 -12.52 -14.35 -10.42
N HIS A 139 -13.22 -14.00 -11.50
CA HIS A 139 -13.36 -12.62 -11.98
C HIS A 139 -14.01 -11.64 -10.98
N HIS A 140 -14.68 -12.13 -9.95
CA HIS A 140 -15.15 -11.31 -8.83
C HIS A 140 -14.11 -11.13 -7.69
N GLY A 141 -12.86 -11.52 -7.95
CA GLY A 141 -11.72 -11.27 -7.08
C GLY A 141 -11.46 -12.32 -6.01
N LYS A 142 -12.18 -13.43 -6.00
CA LYS A 142 -11.91 -14.60 -5.16
C LYS A 142 -12.03 -15.87 -5.99
N PRO A 143 -10.97 -16.73 -6.06
CA PRO A 143 -11.06 -18.04 -6.66
C PRO A 143 -12.09 -18.91 -5.94
N GLN A 144 -12.66 -19.87 -6.65
CA GLN A 144 -13.60 -20.84 -6.09
C GLN A 144 -12.85 -21.93 -5.34
N THR A 145 -13.56 -22.69 -4.50
CA THR A 145 -13.00 -23.91 -3.94
C THR A 145 -13.31 -25.11 -4.88
N GLY A 146 -12.36 -26.01 -5.05
CA GLY A 146 -12.57 -27.17 -5.91
C GLY A 146 -13.78 -28.01 -5.49
N LYS A 147 -14.13 -28.03 -4.20
CA LYS A 147 -15.32 -28.68 -3.69
C LYS A 147 -16.60 -28.00 -4.18
N ASP A 148 -16.68 -26.64 -4.01
CA ASP A 148 -17.87 -25.91 -4.42
C ASP A 148 -18.14 -26.07 -5.92
N VAL A 149 -17.08 -26.13 -6.74
CA VAL A 149 -17.20 -26.35 -8.20
C VAL A 149 -17.74 -27.75 -8.53
N LEU A 150 -17.20 -28.78 -7.87
CA LEU A 150 -17.67 -30.17 -8.08
C LEU A 150 -19.13 -30.37 -7.61
N ASP A 151 -19.55 -29.67 -6.57
CA ASP A 151 -20.92 -29.74 -6.05
C ASP A 151 -21.95 -29.10 -7.00
N GLN A 152 -21.55 -28.35 -8.05
CA GLN A 152 -22.49 -27.65 -8.95
C GLN A 152 -23.15 -28.57 -9.95
N LEU A 153 -22.37 -29.18 -10.80
CA LEU A 153 -22.79 -30.08 -11.87
C LEU A 153 -22.12 -31.43 -11.64
N GLY A 154 -22.89 -32.50 -11.62
CA GLY A 154 -22.39 -33.87 -11.51
C GLY A 154 -21.55 -34.31 -12.72
N ASP A 155 -20.87 -35.44 -12.57
CA ASP A 155 -20.26 -36.14 -13.69
C ASP A 155 -21.24 -37.15 -14.28
N GLU A 156 -20.78 -37.99 -15.23
CA GLU A 156 -21.63 -38.97 -15.91
C GLU A 156 -22.20 -40.05 -14.96
N GLU A 157 -21.66 -40.20 -13.74
CA GLU A 157 -22.03 -41.24 -12.77
C GLU A 157 -22.76 -40.70 -11.52
N GLU A 158 -22.59 -39.41 -11.17
CA GLU A 158 -23.18 -38.77 -9.98
C GLU A 158 -23.89 -37.47 -10.34
N GLU A 159 -25.15 -37.29 -9.86
CA GLU A 159 -25.86 -35.99 -9.99
C GLU A 159 -25.22 -34.90 -9.13
N GLY A 160 -25.03 -33.72 -9.70
CA GLY A 160 -24.56 -32.54 -8.96
C GLY A 160 -25.60 -32.03 -7.96
N SER A 161 -25.16 -31.59 -6.80
CA SER A 161 -26.02 -31.16 -5.69
C SER A 161 -26.92 -29.98 -6.05
N TRP A 162 -26.50 -29.12 -7.04
CA TRP A 162 -27.12 -27.85 -7.36
C TRP A 162 -27.60 -27.73 -8.82
N GLU A 163 -27.78 -28.85 -9.55
CA GLU A 163 -28.23 -28.85 -10.95
C GLU A 163 -29.55 -28.10 -11.16
N SER A 164 -30.46 -28.15 -10.19
CA SER A 164 -31.75 -27.45 -10.25
C SER A 164 -31.62 -25.90 -10.29
N ASN A 165 -30.42 -25.37 -10.07
CA ASN A 165 -30.13 -23.94 -10.24
C ASN A 165 -29.80 -23.59 -11.70
N TYR A 166 -29.42 -24.58 -12.51
CA TYR A 166 -28.98 -24.39 -13.89
C TYR A 166 -30.14 -24.51 -14.89
N TRP A 167 -31.03 -25.46 -14.67
CA TRP A 167 -32.20 -25.67 -15.55
C TRP A 167 -33.45 -26.08 -14.76
N PRO A 168 -34.66 -25.74 -15.28
CA PRO A 168 -35.91 -26.30 -14.81
C PRO A 168 -36.01 -27.80 -15.10
N GLU A 169 -36.82 -28.53 -14.31
CA GLU A 169 -37.02 -29.97 -14.49
C GLU A 169 -37.47 -30.32 -15.94
N GLY A 170 -36.72 -31.22 -16.59
CA GLY A 170 -36.99 -31.65 -17.96
C GLY A 170 -36.49 -30.74 -19.07
N GLU A 171 -35.87 -29.59 -18.76
CA GLU A 171 -35.39 -28.58 -19.73
C GLU A 171 -33.87 -28.60 -19.94
N GLN A 172 -33.12 -29.51 -19.33
CA GLN A 172 -31.65 -29.63 -19.37
C GLN A 172 -31.07 -29.44 -20.79
N LYS A 173 -31.59 -30.12 -21.78
CA LYS A 173 -31.06 -30.10 -23.15
C LYS A 173 -31.05 -28.68 -23.78
N PHE A 174 -32.05 -27.86 -23.46
CA PHE A 174 -32.10 -26.51 -23.97
C PHE A 174 -30.95 -25.70 -23.43
N TRP A 175 -30.75 -25.71 -22.10
CA TRP A 175 -29.69 -24.91 -21.43
C TRP A 175 -28.29 -25.38 -21.83
N GLU A 176 -28.05 -26.68 -21.86
CA GLU A 176 -26.79 -27.26 -22.36
C GLU A 176 -26.49 -26.87 -23.82
N SER A 177 -27.56 -26.84 -24.70
CA SER A 177 -27.34 -26.39 -26.07
C SER A 177 -26.95 -24.93 -26.18
N CYS A 178 -27.50 -24.05 -25.31
CA CYS A 178 -27.10 -22.63 -25.22
C CYS A 178 -25.67 -22.49 -24.76
N TRP A 179 -25.23 -23.25 -23.74
CA TRP A 179 -23.83 -23.22 -23.29
C TRP A 179 -22.86 -23.68 -24.40
N ARG A 180 -23.14 -24.80 -25.07
CA ARG A 180 -22.29 -25.26 -26.17
C ARG A 180 -22.23 -24.26 -27.32
N GLU A 181 -23.36 -23.69 -27.69
CA GLU A 181 -23.42 -22.67 -28.76
C GLU A 181 -22.56 -21.46 -28.43
N LEU A 182 -22.69 -20.88 -27.22
CA LEU A 182 -21.90 -19.72 -26.82
C LEU A 182 -20.41 -20.04 -26.68
N PHE A 183 -20.08 -21.23 -26.15
CA PHE A 183 -18.70 -21.69 -26.05
C PHE A 183 -18.04 -21.90 -27.41
N ASP A 184 -18.74 -22.59 -28.35
CA ASP A 184 -18.26 -22.74 -29.72
C ASP A 184 -18.11 -21.41 -30.46
N TYR A 185 -19.02 -20.47 -30.19
CA TYR A 185 -18.93 -19.10 -30.72
C TYR A 185 -17.71 -18.37 -30.14
N ALA A 186 -17.48 -18.48 -28.84
CA ALA A 186 -16.30 -17.91 -28.16
C ALA A 186 -14.99 -18.46 -28.74
N LEU A 187 -14.88 -19.76 -28.94
CA LEU A 187 -13.72 -20.38 -29.60
C LEU A 187 -13.48 -19.77 -30.98
N GLN A 188 -14.54 -19.70 -31.81
CA GLN A 188 -14.43 -19.18 -33.18
C GLN A 188 -14.02 -17.69 -33.21
N GLU A 189 -14.64 -16.83 -32.38
CA GLU A 189 -14.32 -15.38 -32.34
C GLU A 189 -12.91 -15.14 -31.81
N SER A 190 -12.37 -16.04 -31.00
CA SER A 190 -11.00 -16.00 -30.46
C SER A 190 -9.96 -16.69 -31.35
N GLY A 191 -10.38 -17.29 -32.47
CA GLY A 191 -9.48 -17.93 -33.42
C GLY A 191 -9.11 -19.38 -33.14
N PHE A 192 -9.74 -20.03 -32.12
CA PHE A 192 -9.56 -21.46 -31.83
C PHE A 192 -10.54 -22.33 -32.62
N SER A 193 -10.11 -23.48 -33.06
CA SER A 193 -10.98 -24.45 -33.79
C SER A 193 -11.68 -25.43 -32.85
N SER A 194 -11.08 -25.71 -31.70
CA SER A 194 -11.60 -26.61 -30.68
C SER A 194 -11.05 -26.31 -29.28
N ALA A 195 -11.66 -26.93 -28.25
CA ALA A 195 -11.19 -26.76 -26.85
C ALA A 195 -9.79 -27.35 -26.61
N GLU A 196 -9.34 -28.32 -27.43
CA GLU A 196 -8.01 -28.91 -27.31
C GLU A 196 -6.89 -27.94 -27.71
N GLU A 197 -7.18 -26.91 -28.48
CA GLU A 197 -6.22 -25.87 -28.86
C GLU A 197 -6.02 -24.80 -27.76
N LEU A 198 -6.91 -24.77 -26.75
CA LEU A 198 -6.79 -23.80 -25.65
C LEU A 198 -5.53 -24.08 -24.81
N PRO A 199 -4.79 -23.02 -24.39
CA PRO A 199 -3.53 -23.20 -23.67
C PRO A 199 -3.74 -23.72 -22.23
N GLN A 200 -2.74 -24.45 -21.75
CA GLN A 200 -2.59 -24.75 -20.33
C GLN A 200 -1.84 -23.60 -19.67
N LEU A 201 -2.42 -23.02 -18.62
CA LEU A 201 -1.84 -21.90 -17.92
C LEU A 201 -0.98 -22.32 -16.73
N THR A 202 0.03 -21.53 -16.39
CA THR A 202 0.73 -21.59 -15.10
C THR A 202 -0.03 -20.77 -14.06
N ILE A 203 0.12 -21.08 -12.77
CA ILE A 203 -0.53 -20.29 -11.70
C ILE A 203 -0.21 -18.78 -11.80
N PRO A 204 1.04 -18.34 -12.05
CA PRO A 204 1.31 -16.92 -12.30
C PRO A 204 0.50 -16.34 -13.45
N ALA A 205 0.37 -17.05 -14.56
CA ALA A 205 -0.43 -16.62 -15.71
C ALA A 205 -1.93 -16.53 -15.35
N GLU A 206 -2.47 -17.51 -14.62
CA GLU A 206 -3.87 -17.49 -14.15
C GLU A 206 -4.14 -16.24 -13.28
N ILE A 207 -3.22 -15.91 -12.35
CA ILE A 207 -3.36 -14.74 -11.47
C ILE A 207 -3.36 -13.44 -12.29
N LEU A 208 -2.43 -13.27 -13.22
CA LEU A 208 -2.30 -12.07 -14.04
C LEU A 208 -3.49 -11.92 -14.99
N LEU A 209 -3.91 -12.99 -15.66
CA LEU A 209 -5.09 -13.00 -16.54
C LEU A 209 -6.39 -12.77 -15.75
N THR A 210 -6.50 -13.28 -14.52
CA THR A 210 -7.65 -12.96 -13.64
C THR A 210 -7.66 -11.46 -13.30
N GLY A 211 -6.52 -10.86 -12.96
CA GLY A 211 -6.42 -9.42 -12.73
C GLY A 211 -6.86 -8.61 -13.96
N LEU A 212 -6.41 -9.02 -15.14
CA LEU A 212 -6.77 -8.38 -16.40
C LEU A 212 -8.27 -8.51 -16.71
N LEU A 213 -8.85 -9.70 -16.48
CA LEU A 213 -10.27 -9.97 -16.67
C LEU A 213 -11.15 -9.15 -15.70
N ILE A 214 -10.76 -9.03 -14.43
CA ILE A 214 -11.45 -8.17 -13.46
C ILE A 214 -11.47 -6.72 -13.96
N MET A 215 -10.34 -6.22 -14.47
CA MET A 215 -10.25 -4.87 -15.03
C MET A 215 -11.17 -4.71 -16.23
N ALA A 216 -11.16 -5.63 -17.18
CA ALA A 216 -11.98 -5.61 -18.38
C ALA A 216 -13.47 -5.68 -18.07
N ASP A 217 -13.90 -6.58 -17.18
CA ASP A 217 -15.30 -6.68 -16.75
C ASP A 217 -15.79 -5.38 -16.07
N TRP A 218 -14.96 -4.76 -15.21
CA TRP A 218 -15.32 -3.48 -14.58
C TRP A 218 -15.49 -2.36 -15.61
N VAL A 219 -14.66 -2.29 -16.64
CA VAL A 219 -14.79 -1.33 -17.73
C VAL A 219 -16.06 -1.62 -18.55
N ALA A 220 -16.26 -2.88 -18.96
CA ALA A 220 -17.43 -3.30 -19.74
C ALA A 220 -18.76 -3.19 -18.96
N SER A 221 -18.69 -3.23 -17.63
CA SER A 221 -19.83 -3.04 -16.74
C SER A 221 -20.18 -1.57 -16.46
N ASN A 222 -19.32 -0.63 -16.83
CA ASN A 222 -19.55 0.79 -16.60
C ASN A 222 -20.42 1.39 -17.71
N THR A 223 -21.61 1.89 -17.34
CA THR A 223 -22.58 2.45 -18.29
C THR A 223 -22.14 3.77 -18.94
N ARG A 224 -21.13 4.45 -18.42
CA ARG A 224 -20.48 5.61 -19.06
C ARG A 224 -19.77 5.18 -20.36
N TYR A 225 -19.04 4.06 -20.32
CA TYR A 225 -18.32 3.53 -21.48
C TYR A 225 -19.18 2.62 -22.35
N PHE A 226 -20.04 1.81 -21.73
CA PHE A 226 -20.91 0.83 -22.39
C PHE A 226 -22.38 1.08 -22.03
N PRO A 227 -23.06 2.04 -22.67
CA PRO A 227 -24.46 2.35 -22.42
C PRO A 227 -25.37 1.12 -22.63
N LEU A 228 -26.42 1.02 -21.81
CA LEU A 228 -27.49 0.05 -22.00
C LEU A 228 -28.26 0.32 -23.28
N ILE A 229 -28.95 -0.68 -23.83
CA ILE A 229 -29.78 -0.58 -25.03
C ILE A 229 -31.27 -0.72 -24.68
N PRO A 230 -32.20 -0.23 -25.55
CA PRO A 230 -33.62 -0.43 -25.35
C PRO A 230 -34.02 -1.91 -25.27
N VAL A 231 -35.02 -2.24 -24.45
CA VAL A 231 -35.47 -3.62 -24.23
C VAL A 231 -36.06 -4.31 -25.46
N GLU A 232 -36.54 -3.54 -26.45
CA GLU A 232 -37.01 -4.03 -27.71
C GLU A 232 -35.90 -4.55 -28.64
N GLU A 233 -34.65 -4.24 -28.31
CA GLU A 233 -33.48 -4.61 -29.08
C GLU A 233 -32.71 -5.75 -28.41
N VAL A 234 -32.38 -6.77 -29.16
CA VAL A 234 -31.47 -7.85 -28.72
C VAL A 234 -29.99 -7.57 -29.09
N GLY A 235 -29.75 -6.37 -29.62
CA GLY A 235 -28.47 -5.91 -30.12
C GLY A 235 -27.99 -6.58 -31.40
N SER A 236 -27.14 -5.90 -32.14
CA SER A 236 -26.42 -6.46 -33.29
C SER A 236 -25.14 -5.69 -33.56
N ASP A 237 -24.15 -6.33 -34.20
CA ASP A 237 -22.90 -5.63 -34.60
C ASP A 237 -23.16 -4.51 -35.63
N ALA A 238 -24.22 -4.65 -36.45
CA ALA A 238 -24.62 -3.62 -37.42
C ALA A 238 -25.13 -2.36 -36.72
N LEU A 239 -25.79 -2.49 -35.56
CA LEU A 239 -26.30 -1.35 -34.78
C LEU A 239 -25.20 -0.64 -33.98
N TYR A 240 -24.21 -1.40 -33.50
CA TYR A 240 -23.16 -0.90 -32.58
C TYR A 240 -21.74 -1.26 -33.05
N PRO A 241 -21.31 -0.98 -34.29
CA PRO A 241 -20.07 -1.51 -34.86
C PRO A 241 -18.78 -1.01 -34.17
N ALA A 242 -18.80 0.21 -33.65
CA ALA A 242 -17.64 0.85 -33.01
C ALA A 242 -17.79 0.97 -31.49
N ARG A 243 -18.61 0.08 -30.86
CA ARG A 243 -18.91 0.19 -29.43
C ARG A 243 -17.67 0.04 -28.53
N VAL A 244 -16.83 -0.96 -28.83
CA VAL A 244 -15.59 -1.23 -28.07
C VAL A 244 -14.54 -0.15 -28.34
N ASP A 245 -14.39 0.26 -29.62
CA ASP A 245 -13.42 1.30 -29.99
C ASP A 245 -13.70 2.62 -29.29
N ARG A 246 -14.96 3.08 -29.31
CA ARG A 246 -15.40 4.30 -28.61
C ARG A 246 -15.19 4.21 -27.09
N ALA A 247 -15.46 3.03 -26.50
CA ALA A 247 -15.24 2.85 -25.08
C ALA A 247 -13.75 2.90 -24.72
N TRP A 248 -12.89 2.33 -25.57
CA TRP A 248 -11.45 2.37 -25.38
C TRP A 248 -10.90 3.81 -25.48
N GLU A 249 -11.31 4.56 -26.51
CA GLU A 249 -10.95 5.96 -26.68
C GLU A 249 -11.43 6.81 -25.49
N ALA A 250 -12.65 6.63 -25.03
CA ALA A 250 -13.22 7.33 -23.87
C ALA A 250 -12.58 6.92 -22.54
N LEU A 251 -12.00 5.73 -22.44
CA LEU A 251 -11.28 5.28 -21.24
C LEU A 251 -9.93 5.98 -21.09
N TYR A 252 -9.32 6.41 -22.20
CA TYR A 252 -8.07 7.20 -22.26
C TYR A 252 -6.92 6.64 -21.42
N LEU A 253 -6.72 5.32 -21.44
CA LEU A 253 -5.59 4.70 -20.72
C LEU A 253 -4.28 5.05 -21.43
N THR A 254 -3.30 5.55 -20.65
CA THR A 254 -1.95 5.78 -21.10
C THR A 254 -1.27 4.49 -21.52
N SER A 255 -0.36 4.56 -22.51
CA SER A 255 0.55 3.45 -22.81
C SER A 255 1.50 3.21 -21.64
N PRO A 256 1.99 1.98 -21.42
CA PRO A 256 3.00 1.71 -20.41
C PRO A 256 4.23 2.61 -20.60
N TRP A 257 4.85 2.99 -19.49
CA TRP A 257 6.10 3.74 -19.52
C TRP A 257 7.19 2.96 -20.28
N GLU A 258 7.79 3.57 -21.31
CA GLU A 258 8.90 3.02 -22.07
C GLU A 258 10.13 3.91 -21.93
N VAL A 259 11.20 3.41 -21.33
CA VAL A 259 12.44 4.16 -21.13
C VAL A 259 13.19 4.31 -22.43
N GLN A 260 13.09 5.46 -23.07
CA GLN A 260 13.77 5.77 -24.35
C GLN A 260 15.29 5.99 -24.13
N SER A 261 15.63 6.84 -23.15
CA SER A 261 17.02 7.07 -22.72
C SER A 261 17.10 6.94 -21.19
N ASP A 262 18.16 6.30 -20.70
CA ASP A 262 18.38 6.13 -19.27
C ASP A 262 19.54 6.99 -18.76
N VAL A 263 19.75 6.98 -17.45
CA VAL A 263 20.76 7.79 -16.77
C VAL A 263 22.21 7.34 -17.01
N THR A 264 22.46 6.30 -17.79
CA THR A 264 23.82 5.88 -18.19
C THR A 264 24.38 6.73 -19.33
N GLU A 265 23.53 7.46 -20.06
CA GLU A 265 23.97 8.39 -21.08
C GLU A 265 24.73 9.57 -20.44
N PRO A 266 25.78 10.06 -21.10
CA PRO A 266 26.58 11.17 -20.58
C PRO A 266 25.73 12.41 -20.28
N GLY A 267 25.72 12.85 -19.00
CA GLY A 267 24.96 14.01 -18.53
C GLY A 267 23.51 13.74 -18.15
N ALA A 268 22.91 12.63 -18.56
CA ALA A 268 21.51 12.34 -18.33
C ALA A 268 21.12 12.31 -16.84
N PHE A 269 21.97 11.78 -15.96
CA PHE A 269 21.71 11.81 -14.51
C PHE A 269 21.61 13.28 -13.99
N ALA A 270 22.53 14.15 -14.45
CA ALA A 270 22.53 15.55 -14.03
C ALA A 270 21.32 16.32 -14.60
N GLU A 271 20.86 16.00 -15.80
CA GLU A 271 19.64 16.57 -16.38
C GLU A 271 18.40 16.12 -15.59
N ARG A 272 18.36 14.83 -15.22
CA ARG A 272 17.23 14.24 -14.48
C ARG A 272 17.12 14.78 -13.04
N PHE A 273 18.26 14.85 -12.32
CA PHE A 273 18.30 15.16 -10.88
C PHE A 273 18.85 16.53 -10.53
N GLY A 274 19.48 17.24 -11.48
CA GLY A 274 20.04 18.59 -11.26
C GLY A 274 21.47 18.61 -10.69
N PHE A 275 22.11 17.43 -10.53
CA PHE A 275 23.50 17.29 -10.02
C PHE A 275 24.13 16.00 -10.53
N PRO A 276 25.48 15.90 -10.60
CA PRO A 276 26.16 14.67 -11.01
C PRO A 276 26.05 13.59 -9.93
N PRO A 277 26.11 12.29 -10.32
CA PRO A 277 26.00 11.19 -9.37
C PRO A 277 27.23 11.12 -8.44
N ASN A 278 27.00 10.88 -7.15
CA ASN A 278 28.02 10.58 -6.16
C ASN A 278 28.45 9.10 -6.18
N GLU A 279 29.39 8.70 -5.30
CA GLU A 279 29.94 7.33 -5.26
C GLU A 279 28.86 6.26 -5.03
N VAL A 280 27.90 6.52 -4.13
CA VAL A 280 26.81 5.58 -3.82
C VAL A 280 25.88 5.42 -5.01
N GLN A 281 25.54 6.52 -5.68
CA GLN A 281 24.71 6.53 -6.87
C GLN A 281 25.42 5.84 -8.02
N ARG A 282 26.71 6.14 -8.29
CA ARG A 282 27.49 5.46 -9.34
C ARG A 282 27.57 3.96 -9.10
N ALA A 283 27.89 3.52 -7.88
CA ALA A 283 27.97 2.09 -7.57
C ALA A 283 26.64 1.37 -7.82
N MET A 284 25.51 2.01 -7.50
CA MET A 284 24.19 1.46 -7.78
C MET A 284 23.91 1.34 -9.28
N LEU A 285 24.17 2.41 -10.04
CA LEU A 285 23.97 2.43 -11.50
C LEU A 285 24.87 1.40 -12.22
N GLU A 286 26.12 1.26 -11.79
CA GLU A 286 27.03 0.24 -12.31
C GLU A 286 26.54 -1.18 -12.03
N ALA A 287 26.06 -1.47 -10.83
CA ALA A 287 25.57 -2.79 -10.45
C ALA A 287 24.35 -3.20 -11.28
N VAL A 288 23.36 -2.30 -11.44
CA VAL A 288 22.17 -2.61 -12.25
C VAL A 288 22.50 -2.75 -13.74
N SER A 289 23.49 -2.01 -14.25
CA SER A 289 23.97 -2.15 -15.63
C SER A 289 24.73 -3.47 -15.87
N GLN A 290 25.30 -4.08 -14.83
CA GLN A 290 26.00 -5.37 -14.92
C GLN A 290 25.07 -6.57 -14.77
N ALA A 291 23.87 -6.38 -14.26
CA ALA A 291 22.88 -7.45 -14.09
C ALA A 291 22.39 -7.93 -15.46
N GLN A 292 22.45 -9.25 -15.68
CA GLN A 292 22.03 -9.86 -16.95
C GLN A 292 20.53 -10.10 -17.04
N GLU A 293 19.86 -10.24 -15.90
CA GLU A 293 18.42 -10.40 -15.77
C GLU A 293 17.89 -9.51 -14.63
N PRO A 294 16.59 -9.20 -14.63
CA PRO A 294 15.96 -8.52 -13.51
C PRO A 294 16.21 -9.24 -12.19
N GLY A 295 16.52 -8.50 -11.14
CA GLY A 295 17.00 -9.07 -9.90
C GLY A 295 16.63 -8.23 -8.68
N MET A 296 17.30 -8.48 -7.56
CA MET A 296 17.11 -7.71 -6.35
C MET A 296 18.40 -7.02 -5.94
N PHE A 297 18.29 -5.74 -5.58
CA PHE A 297 19.39 -4.84 -5.20
C PHE A 297 19.11 -4.29 -3.80
N ILE A 298 20.02 -4.50 -2.86
CA ILE A 298 19.94 -4.01 -1.47
C ILE A 298 21.03 -2.97 -1.27
N LEU A 299 20.64 -1.70 -1.12
CA LEU A 299 21.55 -0.60 -0.85
C LEU A 299 21.50 -0.22 0.62
N GLU A 300 22.55 -0.53 1.35
CA GLU A 300 22.77 -0.17 2.75
C GLU A 300 23.66 1.07 2.81
N ALA A 301 23.07 2.24 3.09
CA ALA A 301 23.81 3.49 3.18
C ALA A 301 23.11 4.47 4.13
N GLN A 302 23.88 5.36 4.75
CA GLN A 302 23.36 6.33 5.71
C GLN A 302 22.30 7.25 5.09
N MET A 303 21.50 7.87 5.94
CA MET A 303 20.49 8.84 5.50
C MET A 303 21.15 10.08 4.88
N GLY A 304 20.53 10.64 3.83
CA GLY A 304 20.98 11.89 3.19
C GLY A 304 22.03 11.70 2.09
N VAL A 305 22.47 10.48 1.77
CA VAL A 305 23.46 10.24 0.69
C VAL A 305 22.82 10.11 -0.72
N GLY A 306 21.54 10.42 -0.87
CA GLY A 306 20.87 10.37 -2.17
C GLY A 306 20.45 8.96 -2.61
N LYS A 307 20.05 8.11 -1.67
CA LYS A 307 19.52 6.76 -1.97
C LYS A 307 18.30 6.78 -2.89
N THR A 308 17.43 7.78 -2.75
CA THR A 308 16.22 7.94 -3.59
C THR A 308 16.58 8.13 -5.04
N GLU A 309 17.50 9.04 -5.36
CA GLU A 309 17.96 9.30 -6.73
C GLU A 309 18.73 8.10 -7.29
N ALA A 310 19.52 7.42 -6.46
CA ALA A 310 20.16 6.16 -6.85
C ALA A 310 19.11 5.10 -7.25
N ALA A 311 18.04 4.97 -6.49
CA ALA A 311 16.97 4.02 -6.76
C ALA A 311 16.16 4.38 -8.02
N LEU A 312 15.83 5.66 -8.22
CA LEU A 312 15.11 6.11 -9.42
C LEU A 312 15.95 5.94 -10.69
N GLY A 313 17.24 6.32 -10.65
CA GLY A 313 18.13 6.09 -11.76
C GLY A 313 18.35 4.59 -12.08
N ALA A 314 18.49 3.77 -11.04
CA ALA A 314 18.54 2.31 -11.19
C ALA A 314 17.23 1.75 -11.77
N ALA A 315 16.09 2.29 -11.37
CA ALA A 315 14.78 1.87 -11.88
C ALA A 315 14.63 2.15 -13.39
N GLU A 316 15.14 3.29 -13.90
CA GLU A 316 15.16 3.57 -15.35
C GLU A 316 15.95 2.48 -16.10
N ILE A 317 17.13 2.12 -15.63
CA ILE A 317 17.97 1.10 -16.28
C ILE A 317 17.27 -0.28 -16.25
N LEU A 318 16.73 -0.65 -15.08
CA LEU A 318 16.04 -1.94 -14.91
C LEU A 318 14.77 -2.02 -15.75
N ALA A 319 13.98 -0.95 -15.80
CA ALA A 319 12.77 -0.88 -16.62
C ALA A 319 13.10 -1.02 -18.12
N LYS A 320 14.16 -0.36 -18.59
CA LYS A 320 14.64 -0.50 -19.97
C LYS A 320 15.08 -1.92 -20.32
N HIS A 321 15.76 -2.60 -19.39
CA HIS A 321 16.24 -3.96 -19.61
C HIS A 321 15.16 -5.03 -19.52
N GLY A 322 14.18 -4.85 -18.62
CA GLY A 322 13.15 -5.84 -18.33
C GLY A 322 11.82 -5.59 -19.04
N GLY A 323 11.61 -4.40 -19.63
CA GLY A 323 10.34 -4.00 -20.24
C GLY A 323 9.25 -3.72 -19.22
N GLU A 324 9.62 -3.22 -18.01
CA GLU A 324 8.66 -2.78 -17.02
C GLU A 324 8.02 -1.45 -17.43
N GLY A 325 6.71 -1.35 -17.26
CA GLY A 325 5.91 -0.19 -17.65
C GLY A 325 5.66 0.81 -16.50
N GLY A 326 6.44 0.79 -15.42
CA GLY A 326 6.27 1.74 -14.33
C GLY A 326 7.12 1.46 -13.09
N ILE A 327 6.84 2.23 -12.02
CA ILE A 327 7.52 2.12 -10.72
C ILE A 327 6.50 2.04 -9.59
N PHE A 328 6.75 1.16 -8.61
CA PHE A 328 6.15 1.22 -7.29
C PHE A 328 7.18 1.69 -6.28
N PHE A 329 6.93 2.81 -5.59
CA PHE A 329 7.81 3.34 -4.55
C PHE A 329 7.13 3.23 -3.18
N GLY A 330 7.51 2.24 -2.39
CA GLY A 330 6.96 1.92 -1.08
C GLY A 330 7.76 2.54 0.07
N LEU A 331 7.08 3.31 0.92
CA LEU A 331 7.65 4.04 2.05
C LEU A 331 7.07 3.54 3.38
N PRO A 332 7.78 3.69 4.50
CA PRO A 332 7.32 3.15 5.79
C PRO A 332 6.08 3.85 6.34
N THR A 333 5.90 5.14 6.04
CA THR A 333 4.80 5.96 6.57
C THR A 333 4.16 6.86 5.52
N GLN A 334 2.92 7.29 5.78
CA GLN A 334 2.21 8.26 4.92
C GLN A 334 2.92 9.64 4.89
N ALA A 335 3.52 10.06 6.00
CA ALA A 335 4.26 11.32 6.07
C ALA A 335 5.50 11.29 5.16
N THR A 336 6.25 10.18 5.14
CA THR A 336 7.38 10.02 4.22
C THR A 336 6.93 9.97 2.76
N ALA A 337 5.80 9.34 2.47
CA ALA A 337 5.22 9.31 1.13
C ALA A 337 4.82 10.71 0.64
N ASN A 338 4.18 11.52 1.49
CA ASN A 338 3.88 12.92 1.19
C ASN A 338 5.13 13.75 0.96
N GLY A 339 6.16 13.59 1.79
CA GLY A 339 7.41 14.36 1.69
C GLY A 339 8.24 14.07 0.43
N ILE A 340 8.14 12.85 -0.10
CA ILE A 340 8.87 12.42 -1.31
C ILE A 340 8.09 12.67 -2.60
N PHE A 341 6.76 12.81 -2.53
CA PHE A 341 5.89 12.88 -3.70
C PHE A 341 6.31 13.95 -4.71
N GLY A 342 6.61 15.18 -4.25
CA GLY A 342 7.06 16.26 -5.14
C GLY A 342 8.37 15.97 -5.88
N ARG A 343 9.29 15.20 -5.27
CA ARG A 343 10.56 14.80 -5.92
C ARG A 343 10.33 13.74 -7.00
N LEU A 344 9.44 12.77 -6.73
CA LEU A 344 9.07 11.76 -7.70
C LEU A 344 8.26 12.36 -8.85
N LEU A 345 7.35 13.30 -8.57
CA LEU A 345 6.61 14.03 -9.60
C LEU A 345 7.58 14.78 -10.52
N ALA A 346 8.52 15.56 -9.95
CA ALA A 346 9.52 16.29 -10.73
C ALA A 346 10.46 15.36 -11.55
N TRP A 347 10.71 14.14 -11.07
CA TRP A 347 11.42 13.12 -11.82
C TRP A 347 10.55 12.57 -12.97
N ALA A 348 9.28 12.27 -12.70
CA ALA A 348 8.35 11.75 -13.71
C ALA A 348 8.11 12.75 -14.86
N GLU A 349 7.98 14.04 -14.56
CA GLU A 349 7.83 15.12 -15.56
C GLU A 349 9.04 15.28 -16.49
N LYS A 350 10.21 14.80 -16.05
CA LYS A 350 11.45 14.86 -16.83
C LYS A 350 11.74 13.60 -17.67
N GLN A 351 10.79 12.67 -17.74
CA GLN A 351 10.97 11.50 -18.61
C GLN A 351 10.99 11.95 -20.08
N PRO A 352 11.96 11.44 -20.90
CA PRO A 352 12.20 11.98 -22.25
C PRO A 352 11.32 11.35 -23.33
N ASP A 353 10.45 10.41 -23.01
CA ASP A 353 9.65 9.65 -23.98
C ASP A 353 8.55 10.46 -24.68
N GLY A 354 8.19 11.62 -24.13
CA GLY A 354 7.18 12.50 -24.72
C GLY A 354 5.74 11.99 -24.55
N LEU A 355 5.54 10.95 -23.74
CA LEU A 355 4.24 10.33 -23.44
C LEU A 355 3.64 10.90 -22.16
N GLU A 356 2.35 10.74 -22.03
CA GLU A 356 1.63 11.01 -20.78
C GLU A 356 1.69 9.80 -19.88
N HIS A 357 1.91 10.04 -18.57
CA HIS A 357 2.02 9.00 -17.57
C HIS A 357 1.02 9.18 -16.43
N SER A 358 0.44 8.09 -15.98
CA SER A 358 -0.45 8.09 -14.82
C SER A 358 0.36 7.99 -13.52
N ILE A 359 0.03 8.84 -12.52
CA ILE A 359 0.64 8.82 -11.19
C ILE A 359 -0.42 8.62 -10.11
N LYS A 360 -0.09 7.83 -9.09
CA LYS A 360 -0.96 7.59 -7.94
C LYS A 360 -0.21 7.75 -6.63
N LEU A 361 -0.77 8.57 -5.73
CA LEU A 361 -0.38 8.60 -4.33
C LEU A 361 -1.26 7.62 -3.54
N ALA A 362 -0.68 6.47 -3.13
CA ALA A 362 -1.41 5.30 -2.64
C ALA A 362 -1.30 5.16 -1.11
N HIS A 363 -2.03 6.01 -0.37
CA HIS A 363 -2.22 5.88 1.08
C HIS A 363 -3.50 6.59 1.54
N GLY A 364 -3.94 6.32 2.77
CA GLY A 364 -5.25 6.78 3.28
C GLY A 364 -5.43 8.30 3.39
N MET A 365 -4.38 9.10 3.28
CA MET A 365 -4.43 10.58 3.33
C MET A 365 -3.94 11.24 2.03
N ALA A 366 -3.92 10.52 0.92
CA ALA A 366 -3.46 11.05 -0.37
C ALA A 366 -4.27 12.28 -0.82
N GLU A 367 -5.59 12.25 -0.63
CA GLU A 367 -6.52 13.34 -0.96
C GLU A 367 -6.35 14.60 -0.10
N LEU A 368 -5.42 14.59 0.87
CA LEU A 368 -5.08 15.73 1.69
C LEU A 368 -3.74 16.37 1.27
N ASN A 369 -3.00 15.74 0.34
CA ASN A 369 -1.75 16.26 -0.19
C ASN A 369 -2.03 17.35 -1.24
N GLU A 370 -1.56 18.57 -1.01
CA GLU A 370 -1.87 19.72 -1.87
C GLU A 370 -1.31 19.58 -3.30
N ALA A 371 -0.09 19.04 -3.44
CA ALA A 371 0.50 18.82 -4.76
C ALA A 371 -0.30 17.78 -5.57
N TYR A 372 -0.72 16.72 -4.90
CA TYR A 372 -1.57 15.69 -5.51
C TYR A 372 -2.95 16.22 -5.88
N LEU A 373 -3.57 17.05 -5.03
CA LEU A 373 -4.86 17.70 -5.32
C LEU A 373 -4.77 18.68 -6.49
N ARG A 374 -3.70 19.49 -6.57
CA ARG A 374 -3.47 20.38 -7.71
C ARG A 374 -3.38 19.59 -9.00
N LEU A 375 -2.56 18.54 -9.00
CA LEU A 375 -2.41 17.66 -10.17
C LEU A 375 -3.75 17.00 -10.57
N GLN A 376 -4.60 16.62 -9.60
CA GLN A 376 -5.95 16.12 -9.90
C GLN A 376 -6.84 17.17 -10.57
N GLN A 377 -6.78 18.43 -10.12
CA GLN A 377 -7.55 19.54 -10.69
C GLN A 377 -7.05 19.90 -12.08
N ASP A 378 -5.75 19.92 -12.29
CA ASP A 378 -5.14 20.20 -13.59
C ASP A 378 -5.48 19.07 -14.58
N THR A 379 -5.46 17.80 -14.17
CA THR A 379 -5.90 16.67 -15.00
C THR A 379 -7.37 16.81 -15.46
N VAL A 380 -8.28 17.22 -14.57
CA VAL A 380 -9.70 17.42 -14.92
C VAL A 380 -9.85 18.53 -15.96
N ARG A 381 -9.09 19.63 -15.83
CA ARG A 381 -9.10 20.71 -16.82
C ARG A 381 -8.60 20.25 -18.18
N VAL A 382 -7.49 19.51 -18.20
CA VAL A 382 -6.96 18.94 -19.46
C VAL A 382 -7.95 17.99 -20.10
N GLU A 383 -8.63 17.12 -19.33
CA GLU A 383 -9.69 16.27 -19.86
C GLU A 383 -10.85 17.09 -20.45
N GLU A 384 -11.27 18.20 -19.80
CA GLU A 384 -12.31 19.10 -20.30
C GLU A 384 -11.85 19.85 -21.58
N ASP A 385 -10.59 20.31 -21.62
CA ASP A 385 -10.01 21.00 -22.76
C ASP A 385 -9.84 20.07 -23.98
N LEU A 386 -9.42 18.81 -23.76
CA LEU A 386 -9.33 17.78 -24.80
C LEU A 386 -10.71 17.32 -25.31
N GLU A 387 -11.74 17.32 -24.47
CA GLU A 387 -13.13 17.11 -24.93
C GLU A 387 -13.62 18.27 -25.83
N ALA A 388 -13.14 19.50 -25.59
CA ALA A 388 -13.47 20.69 -26.37
C ALA A 388 -12.60 20.85 -27.63
N ASP A 389 -11.32 20.50 -27.55
CA ASP A 389 -10.34 20.55 -28.65
C ASP A 389 -9.38 19.33 -28.55
N PRO A 390 -9.64 18.26 -29.33
CA PRO A 390 -8.81 17.02 -29.27
C PRO A 390 -7.35 17.20 -29.69
N ASP A 391 -7.01 18.32 -30.34
CA ASP A 391 -5.63 18.62 -30.77
C ASP A 391 -4.87 19.51 -29.76
N ALA A 392 -5.46 19.84 -28.62
CA ALA A 392 -4.79 20.62 -27.57
C ALA A 392 -3.61 19.82 -26.98
N ASP A 393 -2.43 20.48 -26.89
CA ASP A 393 -1.25 19.88 -26.25
C ASP A 393 -1.34 20.06 -24.73
N PRO A 394 -1.37 18.98 -23.92
CA PRO A 394 -1.49 19.09 -22.47
C PRO A 394 -0.26 19.75 -21.85
N GLU A 395 -0.46 20.70 -20.95
CA GLU A 395 0.62 21.44 -20.25
C GLU A 395 1.45 20.51 -19.33
N SER A 396 0.91 19.41 -18.84
CA SER A 396 1.59 18.42 -17.99
C SER A 396 1.56 17.02 -18.61
N ARG A 397 2.72 16.35 -18.60
CA ARG A 397 2.86 14.96 -19.06
C ARG A 397 2.57 13.92 -17.97
N VAL A 398 2.19 14.35 -16.79
CA VAL A 398 1.85 13.48 -15.66
C VAL A 398 0.44 13.79 -15.20
N MET A 399 -0.39 12.75 -15.12
CA MET A 399 -1.81 12.90 -14.80
C MET A 399 -2.28 11.97 -13.67
N VAL A 400 -3.32 12.38 -12.94
CA VAL A 400 -4.05 11.52 -12.00
C VAL A 400 -5.27 10.93 -12.71
N HIS A 401 -5.09 9.86 -13.42
CA HIS A 401 -6.13 9.22 -14.23
C HIS A 401 -7.36 8.83 -13.40
N GLN A 402 -8.57 9.22 -13.84
CA GLN A 402 -9.83 9.01 -13.09
C GLN A 402 -10.08 7.53 -12.76
N TRP A 403 -9.74 6.63 -13.70
CA TRP A 403 -9.96 5.20 -13.54
C TRP A 403 -9.09 4.59 -12.42
N PHE A 404 -7.89 5.14 -12.15
CA PHE A 404 -6.97 4.69 -11.10
C PHE A 404 -7.17 5.38 -9.74
N ARG A 405 -8.18 6.25 -9.57
CA ARG A 405 -8.46 6.91 -8.28
C ARG A 405 -8.91 5.95 -7.20
N GLY A 406 -9.58 4.84 -7.55
CA GLY A 406 -10.07 3.85 -6.61
C GLY A 406 -8.94 3.11 -5.86
N ASN A 407 -9.18 2.75 -4.59
CA ASN A 407 -8.18 2.04 -3.76
C ASN A 407 -7.74 0.69 -4.35
N LYS A 408 -8.62 0.00 -5.08
CA LYS A 408 -8.34 -1.30 -5.70
C LYS A 408 -7.53 -1.20 -6.99
N GLN A 409 -7.70 -0.10 -7.72
CA GLN A 409 -7.13 0.15 -9.04
C GLN A 409 -5.83 0.97 -8.97
N GLY A 410 -5.55 1.58 -7.82
CA GLY A 410 -4.45 2.54 -7.69
C GLY A 410 -3.06 1.98 -7.99
N LEU A 411 -2.84 0.67 -7.80
CA LEU A 411 -1.57 0.01 -8.16
C LEU A 411 -1.40 -0.20 -9.68
N LEU A 412 -2.44 0.02 -10.47
CA LEU A 412 -2.40 -0.13 -11.92
C LEU A 412 -1.84 1.11 -12.64
N ALA A 413 -1.76 2.28 -11.98
CA ALA A 413 -1.12 3.48 -12.53
C ALA A 413 0.39 3.24 -12.80
N ASP A 414 0.98 3.96 -13.76
CA ASP A 414 2.39 3.78 -14.15
C ASP A 414 3.33 4.06 -12.98
N PHE A 415 3.18 5.21 -12.32
CA PHE A 415 3.98 5.59 -11.15
C PHE A 415 3.14 5.57 -9.89
N VAL A 416 3.45 4.67 -8.98
CA VAL A 416 2.74 4.52 -7.70
C VAL A 416 3.67 4.85 -6.55
N ILE A 417 3.34 5.90 -5.80
CA ILE A 417 4.01 6.29 -4.56
C ILE A 417 3.07 5.98 -3.41
N GLY A 418 3.50 5.23 -2.42
CA GLY A 418 2.62 4.88 -1.32
C GLY A 418 3.32 4.31 -0.11
N THR A 419 2.53 3.86 0.87
CA THR A 419 3.10 3.10 1.96
C THR A 419 3.43 1.67 1.51
N VAL A 420 4.46 1.08 2.10
CA VAL A 420 4.84 -0.32 1.84
C VAL A 420 3.68 -1.28 2.07
N ASP A 421 2.70 -0.92 2.90
CA ASP A 421 1.50 -1.71 3.15
C ASP A 421 0.79 -2.11 1.85
N GLN A 422 0.82 -1.23 0.82
CA GLN A 422 0.23 -1.51 -0.49
C GLN A 422 0.88 -2.73 -1.17
N LEU A 423 2.19 -2.89 -1.02
CA LEU A 423 2.93 -4.06 -1.52
C LEU A 423 2.70 -5.27 -0.62
N LEU A 424 2.74 -5.10 0.71
CA LEU A 424 2.54 -6.20 1.66
C LEU A 424 1.15 -6.83 1.52
N MET A 425 0.14 -6.04 1.16
CA MET A 425 -1.21 -6.53 0.86
C MET A 425 -1.25 -7.50 -0.34
N ALA A 426 -0.26 -7.51 -1.23
CA ALA A 426 -0.17 -8.53 -2.28
C ALA A 426 0.17 -9.93 -1.73
N ALA A 427 0.66 -10.01 -0.50
CA ALA A 427 0.92 -11.27 0.20
C ALA A 427 -0.26 -11.78 1.05
N LEU A 428 -1.37 -11.04 1.12
CA LEU A 428 -2.53 -11.34 1.98
C LEU A 428 -3.66 -12.03 1.22
N GLN A 429 -4.36 -12.92 1.92
CA GLN A 429 -5.62 -13.51 1.47
C GLN A 429 -6.74 -12.45 1.51
N GLN A 430 -6.87 -11.68 0.46
CA GLN A 430 -7.87 -10.63 0.33
C GLN A 430 -8.59 -10.67 -1.02
N LYS A 431 -9.81 -10.15 -1.05
CA LYS A 431 -10.56 -10.02 -2.30
C LYS A 431 -9.80 -9.11 -3.28
N HIS A 432 -9.77 -9.47 -4.56
CA HIS A 432 -9.07 -8.75 -5.65
C HIS A 432 -7.53 -8.67 -5.51
N VAL A 433 -6.89 -9.57 -4.77
CA VAL A 433 -5.42 -9.62 -4.66
C VAL A 433 -4.74 -9.78 -6.03
N MET A 434 -5.41 -10.41 -7.01
CA MET A 434 -4.92 -10.58 -8.40
C MET A 434 -4.68 -9.23 -9.10
N LEU A 435 -5.51 -8.19 -8.83
CA LEU A 435 -5.25 -6.85 -9.35
C LEU A 435 -3.96 -6.25 -8.79
N ARG A 436 -3.63 -6.55 -7.52
CA ARG A 436 -2.36 -6.11 -6.91
C ARG A 436 -1.16 -6.79 -7.55
N HIS A 437 -1.28 -8.11 -7.81
CA HIS A 437 -0.25 -8.85 -8.54
C HIS A 437 -0.06 -8.29 -9.95
N LEU A 438 -1.15 -8.05 -10.70
CA LEU A 438 -1.09 -7.43 -12.02
C LEU A 438 -0.41 -6.05 -11.98
N GLY A 439 -0.80 -5.20 -11.02
CA GLY A 439 -0.25 -3.86 -10.86
C GLY A 439 1.23 -3.83 -10.45
N LEU A 440 1.74 -4.85 -9.75
CA LEU A 440 3.13 -4.95 -9.33
C LEU A 440 4.01 -5.69 -10.34
N ALA A 441 3.46 -6.66 -11.07
CA ALA A 441 4.21 -7.52 -11.98
C ALA A 441 4.86 -6.76 -13.16
N GLY A 442 4.33 -5.59 -13.51
CA GLY A 442 4.87 -4.74 -14.59
C GLY A 442 5.67 -3.53 -14.10
N LYS A 443 6.21 -3.54 -12.89
CA LYS A 443 6.89 -2.37 -12.30
C LYS A 443 8.24 -2.73 -11.69
N VAL A 444 9.13 -1.75 -11.63
CA VAL A 444 10.27 -1.81 -10.71
C VAL A 444 9.76 -1.48 -9.30
N ALA A 445 9.97 -2.39 -8.35
CA ALA A 445 9.54 -2.22 -6.97
C ALA A 445 10.67 -1.64 -6.11
N VAL A 446 10.53 -0.39 -5.68
CA VAL A 446 11.44 0.28 -4.74
C VAL A 446 10.81 0.27 -3.35
N ILE A 447 11.53 -0.22 -2.34
CA ILE A 447 11.08 -0.31 -0.95
C ILE A 447 12.10 0.42 -0.07
N ASP A 448 11.68 1.52 0.52
CA ASP A 448 12.56 2.33 1.37
C ASP A 448 12.43 1.95 2.85
N GLU A 449 13.51 2.15 3.60
CA GLU A 449 13.64 1.87 5.04
C GLU A 449 13.19 0.45 5.43
N CYS A 450 13.59 -0.57 4.66
CA CYS A 450 13.16 -1.96 4.83
C CYS A 450 13.57 -2.60 6.17
N HIS A 451 14.45 -1.94 6.95
CA HIS A 451 14.84 -2.35 8.30
C HIS A 451 13.78 -2.00 9.36
N ALA A 452 12.87 -1.08 9.08
CA ALA A 452 11.88 -0.59 10.05
C ALA A 452 10.72 -1.56 10.31
N TYR A 453 10.70 -2.74 9.67
CA TYR A 453 9.59 -3.69 9.75
C TYR A 453 9.79 -4.70 10.87
N ASP A 454 8.73 -4.95 11.64
CA ASP A 454 8.73 -5.99 12.67
C ASP A 454 8.58 -7.40 12.06
N ALA A 455 8.66 -8.45 12.91
CA ALA A 455 8.59 -9.84 12.45
C ALA A 455 7.27 -10.19 11.75
N TYR A 456 6.17 -9.53 12.12
CA TYR A 456 4.86 -9.72 11.49
C TYR A 456 4.86 -9.21 10.05
N MET A 457 5.25 -7.95 9.84
CA MET A 457 5.38 -7.33 8.52
C MET A 457 6.42 -8.04 7.65
N ASN A 458 7.53 -8.49 8.27
CA ASN A 458 8.58 -9.24 7.57
C ASN A 458 8.07 -10.54 6.94
N CYS A 459 7.09 -11.24 7.55
CA CYS A 459 6.48 -12.42 6.94
C CYS A 459 5.77 -12.08 5.62
N TYR A 460 5.07 -10.95 5.57
CA TYR A 460 4.41 -10.51 4.34
C TYR A 460 5.39 -9.99 3.30
N LEU A 461 6.44 -9.25 3.73
CA LEU A 461 7.49 -8.81 2.82
C LEU A 461 8.18 -10.01 2.17
N ASP A 462 8.56 -11.03 2.94
CA ASP A 462 9.19 -12.24 2.41
C ASP A 462 8.28 -12.96 1.42
N ARG A 463 6.97 -13.05 1.70
CA ARG A 463 5.99 -13.63 0.79
C ARG A 463 5.80 -12.80 -0.48
N ALA A 464 5.72 -11.48 -0.36
CA ALA A 464 5.66 -10.57 -1.51
C ALA A 464 6.91 -10.71 -2.39
N LEU A 465 8.11 -10.70 -1.78
CA LEU A 465 9.38 -10.92 -2.51
C LEU A 465 9.42 -12.29 -3.21
N THR A 466 8.86 -13.34 -2.59
CA THR A 466 8.75 -14.67 -3.21
C THR A 466 7.95 -14.61 -4.52
N TRP A 467 6.82 -13.88 -4.53
CA TRP A 467 6.01 -13.69 -5.72
C TRP A 467 6.66 -12.76 -6.74
N LEU A 468 7.23 -11.63 -6.30
CA LEU A 468 7.98 -10.72 -7.17
C LEU A 468 9.15 -11.44 -7.84
N GLY A 469 9.89 -12.27 -7.10
CA GLY A 469 10.96 -13.09 -7.65
C GLY A 469 10.47 -14.14 -8.65
N ARG A 470 9.25 -14.70 -8.48
CA ARG A 470 8.63 -15.60 -9.47
C ARG A 470 8.25 -14.87 -10.76
N TYR A 471 7.77 -13.62 -10.65
CA TYR A 471 7.52 -12.75 -11.79
C TYR A 471 8.79 -12.09 -12.34
N LYS A 472 9.97 -12.35 -11.78
CA LYS A 472 11.23 -11.66 -12.15
C LYS A 472 11.15 -10.13 -12.06
N VAL A 473 10.24 -9.60 -11.24
CA VAL A 473 10.12 -8.16 -10.99
C VAL A 473 11.42 -7.63 -10.39
N PRO A 474 12.03 -6.57 -10.95
CA PRO A 474 13.18 -5.94 -10.34
C PRO A 474 12.83 -5.31 -9.00
N VAL A 475 13.61 -5.59 -7.94
CA VAL A 475 13.37 -5.07 -6.59
C VAL A 475 14.57 -4.29 -6.09
N ILE A 476 14.35 -3.06 -5.62
CA ILE A 476 15.36 -2.23 -4.99
C ILE A 476 14.97 -2.02 -3.52
N LEU A 477 15.79 -2.50 -2.61
CA LEU A 477 15.61 -2.32 -1.17
C LEU A 477 16.60 -1.27 -0.66
N LEU A 478 16.09 -0.23 -0.02
CA LEU A 478 16.90 0.82 0.59
C LEU A 478 16.86 0.68 2.11
N SER A 479 18.03 0.83 2.75
CA SER A 479 18.13 0.74 4.20
C SER A 479 19.24 1.66 4.70
N ALA A 480 19.06 2.22 5.90
CA ALA A 480 20.15 2.86 6.63
C ALA A 480 20.94 1.84 7.45
N THR A 481 20.28 0.81 7.94
CA THR A 481 20.84 -0.19 8.86
C THR A 481 20.17 -1.54 8.60
N LEU A 482 20.92 -2.57 8.21
CA LEU A 482 20.34 -3.91 7.96
C LEU A 482 21.21 -5.00 8.61
N PRO A 483 20.64 -5.83 9.50
CA PRO A 483 21.33 -7.01 10.01
C PRO A 483 21.68 -7.99 8.88
N ALA A 484 22.90 -8.57 8.90
CA ALA A 484 23.35 -9.51 7.87
C ALA A 484 22.42 -10.72 7.73
N LYS A 485 21.86 -11.23 8.85
CA LYS A 485 20.86 -12.31 8.84
C LYS A 485 19.63 -11.91 8.02
N ARG A 486 19.10 -10.68 8.20
CA ARG A 486 17.94 -10.18 7.46
C ARG A 486 18.25 -10.02 5.98
N ARG A 487 19.42 -9.53 5.62
CA ARG A 487 19.88 -9.46 4.22
C ARG A 487 19.81 -10.83 3.55
N VAL A 488 20.31 -11.87 4.22
CA VAL A 488 20.26 -13.25 3.71
C VAL A 488 18.82 -13.74 3.53
N GLU A 489 17.93 -13.46 4.49
CA GLU A 489 16.52 -13.83 4.41
C GLU A 489 15.81 -13.17 3.22
N LEU A 490 16.05 -11.88 2.99
CA LEU A 490 15.47 -11.12 1.87
C LEU A 490 15.93 -11.69 0.52
N VAL A 491 17.24 -11.94 0.34
CA VAL A 491 17.79 -12.55 -0.88
C VAL A 491 17.17 -13.93 -1.12
N ARG A 492 17.10 -14.76 -0.09
CA ARG A 492 16.51 -16.11 -0.19
C ARG A 492 15.01 -16.07 -0.51
N ALA A 493 14.27 -15.13 0.07
CA ALA A 493 12.84 -14.95 -0.22
C ALA A 493 12.61 -14.60 -1.70
N TYR A 494 13.37 -13.66 -2.24
CA TYR A 494 13.29 -13.28 -3.66
C TYR A 494 13.70 -14.43 -4.59
N LEU A 495 14.75 -15.17 -4.25
CA LEU A 495 15.23 -16.30 -5.07
C LEU A 495 14.25 -17.48 -5.07
N ASN A 496 13.35 -17.57 -4.10
CA ASN A 496 12.24 -18.54 -4.07
C ASN A 496 12.67 -19.99 -4.36
N GLY A 497 13.60 -20.52 -3.54
CA GLY A 497 14.11 -21.88 -3.67
C GLY A 497 15.21 -22.05 -4.74
N ARG A 498 15.49 -21.04 -5.57
CA ARG A 498 16.73 -21.00 -6.35
C ARG A 498 17.90 -20.89 -5.36
N THR A 499 18.90 -21.73 -5.51
CA THR A 499 20.00 -21.81 -4.55
C THR A 499 20.89 -20.57 -4.69
N ALA A 500 20.85 -19.68 -3.72
CA ALA A 500 21.92 -18.68 -3.60
C ALA A 500 23.22 -19.38 -3.24
N PRO A 501 24.32 -19.16 -3.95
CA PRO A 501 25.60 -19.73 -3.58
C PRO A 501 26.01 -19.21 -2.19
N ASP A 502 26.46 -20.10 -1.30
CA ASP A 502 27.05 -19.70 -0.04
C ASP A 502 28.31 -18.90 -0.28
N GLY A 503 28.55 -17.87 0.53
CA GLY A 503 29.71 -17.02 0.35
C GLY A 503 29.85 -15.95 1.44
N LEU A 504 30.91 -15.15 1.31
CA LEU A 504 31.24 -14.07 2.25
C LEU A 504 30.13 -12.99 2.31
N TRP A 505 29.27 -12.90 1.31
CA TRP A 505 28.16 -11.97 1.27
C TRP A 505 27.16 -12.13 2.44
N GLN A 506 27.07 -13.35 3.00
CA GLN A 506 26.19 -13.65 4.13
C GLN A 506 26.65 -12.99 5.45
N THR A 507 27.95 -12.74 5.61
CA THR A 507 28.56 -12.24 6.86
C THR A 507 29.28 -10.92 6.69
N CYS A 508 29.22 -10.30 5.50
CA CYS A 508 29.91 -9.04 5.23
C CYS A 508 29.42 -7.91 6.16
N ARG A 509 30.37 -7.17 6.73
CA ARG A 509 30.15 -6.02 7.62
C ARG A 509 30.58 -4.68 6.98
N GLY A 510 30.83 -4.66 5.67
CA GLY A 510 31.15 -3.44 4.93
C GLY A 510 30.02 -2.40 5.01
N TYR A 511 30.35 -1.11 4.92
CA TYR A 511 29.37 -0.04 4.93
C TYR A 511 29.96 1.25 4.32
N PRO A 512 29.23 1.95 3.42
CA PRO A 512 28.00 1.53 2.74
C PRO A 512 28.20 0.25 1.93
N LEU A 513 27.13 -0.53 1.79
CA LEU A 513 27.18 -1.83 1.14
C LEU A 513 26.07 -1.96 0.10
N LEU A 514 26.43 -2.40 -1.08
CA LEU A 514 25.49 -2.82 -2.10
C LEU A 514 25.57 -4.34 -2.26
N THR A 515 24.45 -5.03 -2.06
CA THR A 515 24.29 -6.46 -2.29
C THR A 515 23.25 -6.66 -3.38
N TRP A 516 23.55 -7.46 -4.41
CA TRP A 516 22.59 -7.70 -5.47
C TRP A 516 22.64 -9.12 -6.02
N THR A 517 21.53 -9.54 -6.63
CA THR A 517 21.41 -10.82 -7.33
C THR A 517 20.60 -10.63 -8.61
N ASP A 518 21.04 -11.24 -9.70
CA ASP A 518 20.32 -11.42 -10.96
C ASP A 518 19.59 -12.78 -11.05
N GLY A 519 19.44 -13.45 -9.92
CA GLY A 519 18.82 -14.79 -9.85
C GLY A 519 19.81 -15.95 -10.07
N LYS A 520 21.04 -15.68 -10.50
CA LYS A 520 22.09 -16.69 -10.77
C LYS A 520 23.27 -16.57 -9.81
N ARG A 521 23.63 -15.35 -9.43
CA ARG A 521 24.77 -15.03 -8.55
C ARG A 521 24.35 -14.03 -7.49
N VAL A 522 25.14 -13.93 -6.43
CA VAL A 522 25.02 -12.88 -5.42
C VAL A 522 26.36 -12.15 -5.37
N GLU A 523 26.31 -10.85 -5.65
CA GLU A 523 27.47 -9.97 -5.68
C GLU A 523 27.38 -8.92 -4.56
N GLN A 524 28.53 -8.47 -4.09
CA GLN A 524 28.60 -7.41 -3.09
C GLN A 524 29.72 -6.42 -3.38
N THR A 525 29.42 -5.14 -3.14
CA THR A 525 30.37 -4.05 -3.25
C THR A 525 30.32 -3.18 -2.01
N THR A 526 31.42 -3.07 -1.26
CA THR A 526 31.57 -2.03 -0.24
C THR A 526 31.98 -0.75 -0.94
N ILE A 527 31.20 0.32 -0.74
CA ILE A 527 31.35 1.58 -1.44
C ILE A 527 32.31 2.47 -0.63
N PRO A 528 33.44 2.90 -1.21
CA PRO A 528 34.32 3.87 -0.55
C PRO A 528 33.59 5.22 -0.42
N LEU A 529 33.71 5.87 0.73
CA LEU A 529 33.20 7.22 0.96
C LEU A 529 34.38 8.17 1.15
N GLU A 530 34.35 9.30 0.45
CA GLU A 530 35.34 10.38 0.58
C GLU A 530 34.98 11.37 1.71
N THR A 531 33.86 11.15 2.44
CA THR A 531 33.42 12.04 3.51
C THR A 531 34.27 11.87 4.78
N GLU A 532 34.63 12.97 5.43
CA GLU A 532 35.30 12.97 6.72
C GLU A 532 34.48 12.25 7.79
N PRO A 533 35.08 11.31 8.55
CA PRO A 533 34.38 10.57 9.59
C PRO A 533 33.91 11.52 10.71
N ARG A 534 32.63 11.45 11.06
CA ARG A 534 32.10 12.24 12.17
C ARG A 534 32.11 11.44 13.47
N ARG A 535 32.91 11.91 14.44
CA ARG A 535 32.97 11.32 15.77
C ARG A 535 31.89 11.93 16.67
N VAL A 536 31.07 11.10 17.28
CA VAL A 536 30.03 11.45 18.24
C VAL A 536 30.39 10.85 19.60
N GLU A 537 30.56 11.70 20.61
CA GLU A 537 30.74 11.24 21.97
C GLU A 537 29.41 10.83 22.60
N THR A 538 29.36 9.64 23.21
CA THR A 538 28.16 9.12 23.87
C THR A 538 28.41 8.95 25.37
N PHE A 539 27.42 9.32 26.19
CA PHE A 539 27.53 9.18 27.64
C PHE A 539 26.15 8.92 28.27
N PRO A 540 26.08 8.16 29.38
CA PRO A 540 24.85 7.93 30.09
C PRO A 540 24.36 9.19 30.81
N LEU A 541 23.05 9.35 30.91
CA LEU A 541 22.37 10.46 31.60
C LEU A 541 21.17 9.90 32.37
N THR A 542 20.98 10.36 33.61
CA THR A 542 19.73 10.11 34.32
C THR A 542 18.74 11.25 34.14
N GLU A 543 17.48 10.99 34.45
CA GLU A 543 16.44 12.01 34.25
C GLU A 543 16.61 13.21 35.16
N GLU A 544 17.17 13.03 36.38
CA GLU A 544 17.47 14.13 37.31
C GLU A 544 18.55 15.07 36.76
N GLN A 545 19.49 14.57 35.98
CA GLN A 545 20.61 15.33 35.42
C GLN A 545 20.23 16.09 34.13
N LEU A 546 19.05 15.81 33.55
CA LEU A 546 18.63 16.29 32.23
C LEU A 546 18.64 17.83 32.14
N THR A 547 18.02 18.51 33.09
CA THR A 547 17.84 19.98 33.08
C THR A 547 19.18 20.68 33.14
N ASP A 548 20.07 20.26 34.03
CA ASP A 548 21.41 20.89 34.20
C ASP A 548 22.28 20.59 32.96
N THR A 549 22.21 19.40 32.40
CA THR A 549 22.95 19.04 31.18
C THR A 549 22.53 19.90 29.99
N LEU A 550 21.21 20.12 29.79
CA LEU A 550 20.70 20.98 28.72
C LEU A 550 21.08 22.46 28.93
N ARG A 551 21.00 22.97 30.17
CA ARG A 551 21.40 24.34 30.52
C ARG A 551 22.86 24.54 30.19
N ASP A 552 23.74 23.63 30.58
CA ASP A 552 25.19 23.71 30.32
C ASP A 552 25.50 23.59 28.83
N ALA A 553 24.86 22.69 28.10
CA ALA A 553 25.05 22.50 26.67
C ALA A 553 24.67 23.77 25.86
N LEU A 554 23.57 24.40 26.21
CA LEU A 554 23.01 25.56 25.46
C LEU A 554 23.31 26.91 26.10
N ARG A 555 24.23 27.00 27.08
CA ARG A 555 24.55 28.30 27.78
C ARG A 555 25.05 29.42 26.84
N GLU A 556 25.66 29.03 25.70
CA GLU A 556 26.14 29.98 24.69
C GLU A 556 25.24 30.00 23.42
N GLY A 557 24.00 29.44 23.53
CA GLY A 557 23.04 29.30 22.40
C GLY A 557 23.10 27.97 21.74
N GLY A 558 22.41 27.83 20.58
CA GLY A 558 22.25 26.61 19.83
C GLY A 558 20.94 25.88 20.15
N CYS A 559 20.77 24.70 19.61
CA CYS A 559 19.54 23.87 19.80
C CYS A 559 19.87 22.47 20.28
N ALA A 560 18.96 21.92 21.09
CA ALA A 560 19.01 20.52 21.53
C ALA A 560 17.74 19.76 21.12
N GLY A 561 17.91 18.48 20.79
CA GLY A 561 16.81 17.52 20.65
C GLY A 561 16.75 16.60 21.89
N VAL A 562 15.55 16.37 22.39
CA VAL A 562 15.27 15.36 23.43
C VAL A 562 14.28 14.37 22.85
N ILE A 563 14.77 13.19 22.46
CA ILE A 563 13.97 12.15 21.79
C ILE A 563 13.68 11.02 22.78
N VAL A 564 12.41 10.84 23.10
CA VAL A 564 11.95 9.78 24.05
C VAL A 564 11.03 8.79 23.36
N ASN A 565 10.73 7.67 24.05
CA ASN A 565 10.07 6.52 23.44
C ASN A 565 8.55 6.58 23.49
N THR A 566 7.97 7.43 24.36
CA THR A 566 6.51 7.57 24.52
C THR A 566 6.06 9.02 24.52
N VAL A 567 4.86 9.28 23.99
CA VAL A 567 4.25 10.63 23.93
C VAL A 567 4.05 11.19 25.33
N LYS A 568 3.55 10.38 26.29
CA LYS A 568 3.32 10.82 27.66
C LYS A 568 4.62 11.32 28.32
N LYS A 569 5.75 10.62 28.10
CA LYS A 569 7.06 11.05 28.61
C LYS A 569 7.55 12.33 27.92
N ALA A 570 7.32 12.48 26.61
CA ALA A 570 7.66 13.72 25.90
C ALA A 570 6.91 14.92 26.48
N GLN A 571 5.61 14.80 26.70
CA GLN A 571 4.77 15.82 27.31
C GLN A 571 5.22 16.17 28.73
N ALA A 572 5.51 15.15 29.58
CA ALA A 572 5.97 15.36 30.95
C ALA A 572 7.33 16.06 31.02
N ILE A 573 8.32 15.63 30.20
CA ILE A 573 9.63 16.25 30.12
C ILE A 573 9.51 17.68 29.62
N ALA A 574 8.72 17.97 28.59
CA ALA A 574 8.53 19.32 28.08
C ALA A 574 7.91 20.27 29.14
N ALA A 575 6.91 19.80 29.87
CA ALA A 575 6.31 20.57 30.96
C ALA A 575 7.33 20.91 32.06
N ARG A 576 8.16 19.94 32.47
CA ARG A 576 9.24 20.13 33.43
C ARG A 576 10.29 21.13 32.92
N LEU A 577 10.75 20.97 31.67
CA LEU A 577 11.76 21.84 31.09
C LEU A 577 11.28 23.31 30.96
N ARG A 578 10.02 23.54 30.61
CA ARG A 578 9.40 24.89 30.58
C ARG A 578 9.39 25.52 31.97
N ALA A 579 9.13 24.77 33.02
CA ALA A 579 9.13 25.26 34.40
C ALA A 579 10.55 25.53 34.94
N GLU A 580 11.52 24.65 34.62
CA GLU A 580 12.89 24.73 35.19
C GLU A 580 13.87 25.53 34.33
N LEU A 581 13.54 25.77 33.03
CA LEU A 581 14.37 26.49 32.05
C LEU A 581 13.54 27.58 31.31
N PRO A 582 12.99 28.58 32.02
CA PRO A 582 12.15 29.57 31.41
C PRO A 582 12.87 30.49 30.39
N GLU A 583 14.21 30.47 30.39
CA GLU A 583 15.04 31.17 29.42
C GLU A 583 15.20 30.46 28.07
N PHE A 584 14.69 29.23 27.93
CA PHE A 584 14.74 28.45 26.73
C PHE A 584 13.32 28.29 26.14
N GLU A 585 13.25 28.26 24.84
CA GLU A 585 12.02 27.89 24.15
C GLU A 585 11.94 26.33 24.04
N VAL A 586 10.86 25.78 24.54
CA VAL A 586 10.62 24.31 24.52
C VAL A 586 9.46 23.98 23.60
N VAL A 587 9.76 23.35 22.47
CA VAL A 587 8.79 22.91 21.45
C VAL A 587 8.57 21.41 21.56
N VAL A 588 7.29 20.99 21.55
CA VAL A 588 6.91 19.57 21.57
C VAL A 588 6.47 19.11 20.19
N PHE A 589 6.94 17.91 19.77
CA PHE A 589 6.55 17.32 18.49
C PHE A 589 6.38 15.78 18.58
N HIS A 590 5.15 15.31 18.36
CA HIS A 590 4.78 13.88 18.39
C HIS A 590 3.54 13.58 17.55
N ALA A 591 3.10 12.31 17.52
CA ALA A 591 2.00 11.86 16.66
C ALA A 591 0.58 12.29 17.10
N GLN A 592 0.40 12.79 18.34
CA GLN A 592 -0.91 13.15 18.90
C GLN A 592 -1.23 14.63 18.78
N PHE A 593 -0.88 15.24 17.65
CA PHE A 593 -1.35 16.56 17.22
C PHE A 593 -2.41 16.39 16.13
N LEU A 594 -3.35 17.33 16.10
CA LEU A 594 -4.27 17.48 14.99
C LEU A 594 -3.47 17.66 13.68
N MET A 595 -3.92 17.05 12.60
CA MET A 595 -3.13 16.99 11.37
C MET A 595 -2.70 18.35 10.83
N PRO A 596 -3.55 19.42 10.81
CA PRO A 596 -3.10 20.76 10.43
C PRO A 596 -2.04 21.35 11.37
N ASP A 597 -2.23 21.17 12.68
CA ASP A 597 -1.27 21.68 13.68
C ASP A 597 0.06 20.94 13.61
N ARG A 598 0.02 19.63 13.32
CA ARG A 598 1.22 18.81 13.08
C ARG A 598 1.98 19.29 11.85
N ALA A 599 1.29 19.54 10.75
CA ALA A 599 1.91 20.04 9.52
C ALA A 599 2.55 21.42 9.72
N ALA A 600 1.86 22.34 10.40
CA ALA A 600 2.39 23.66 10.73
C ALA A 600 3.64 23.57 11.64
N LYS A 601 3.61 22.70 12.66
CA LYS A 601 4.78 22.45 13.53
C LYS A 601 5.96 21.83 12.75
N GLU A 602 5.71 20.91 11.85
CA GLU A 602 6.72 20.29 11.00
C GLU A 602 7.40 21.36 10.12
N GLU A 603 6.63 22.20 9.45
CA GLU A 603 7.14 23.31 8.65
C GLU A 603 7.96 24.29 9.50
N ALA A 604 7.46 24.67 10.68
CA ALA A 604 8.16 25.55 11.62
C ALA A 604 9.48 24.95 12.08
N LEU A 605 9.52 23.64 12.40
CA LEU A 605 10.76 22.93 12.78
C LEU A 605 11.76 22.88 11.60
N MET A 606 11.28 22.55 10.38
CA MET A 606 12.14 22.55 9.19
C MET A 606 12.75 23.93 8.90
N LYS A 607 12.00 25.01 9.13
CA LYS A 607 12.49 26.38 8.98
C LYS A 607 13.51 26.74 10.06
N ARG A 608 13.32 26.29 11.31
CA ARG A 608 14.15 26.65 12.46
C ARG A 608 15.42 25.81 12.61
N ILE A 609 15.36 24.49 12.35
CA ILE A 609 16.48 23.57 12.55
C ILE A 609 16.79 22.71 11.30
N GLY A 610 16.22 23.03 10.15
CA GLY A 610 16.53 22.37 8.87
C GLY A 610 17.81 22.93 8.21
N LYS A 611 18.07 22.49 6.98
CA LYS A 611 19.31 22.78 6.23
C LYS A 611 19.65 24.27 6.11
N HIS A 612 18.66 25.12 5.92
CA HIS A 612 18.83 26.57 5.66
C HIS A 612 18.60 27.46 6.90
N SER A 613 18.48 26.84 8.09
CA SER A 613 18.27 27.62 9.33
C SER A 613 19.47 28.45 9.73
N THR A 614 19.20 29.65 10.29
CA THR A 614 20.22 30.57 10.79
C THR A 614 20.54 30.32 12.26
N PRO A 615 21.70 30.83 12.79
CA PRO A 615 22.03 30.72 14.22
C PRO A 615 20.94 31.30 15.12
N GLU A 616 20.33 32.44 14.74
CA GLU A 616 19.31 33.15 15.53
C GLU A 616 18.03 32.33 15.65
N GLN A 617 17.64 31.57 14.60
CA GLN A 617 16.47 30.72 14.62
C GLN A 617 16.63 29.48 15.54
N ARG A 618 17.86 29.11 15.82
CA ARG A 618 18.26 27.94 16.62
C ARG A 618 18.60 28.29 18.07
N ASP A 619 18.71 29.62 18.37
CA ASP A 619 19.21 30.06 19.66
C ASP A 619 18.31 29.63 20.81
N LYS A 620 18.88 28.96 21.81
CA LYS A 620 18.21 28.48 23.02
C LYS A 620 16.93 27.68 22.79
N LEU A 621 16.93 26.86 21.76
CA LEU A 621 15.80 26.01 21.38
C LEU A 621 15.98 24.58 21.87
N ILE A 622 14.98 24.06 22.56
CA ILE A 622 14.88 22.65 22.94
C ILE A 622 13.67 22.02 22.24
N VAL A 623 13.91 20.99 21.43
CA VAL A 623 12.84 20.23 20.74
C VAL A 623 12.67 18.90 21.43
N VAL A 624 11.52 18.69 22.06
CA VAL A 624 11.18 17.44 22.75
C VAL A 624 10.21 16.64 21.85
N GLY A 625 10.52 15.37 21.58
CA GLY A 625 9.63 14.59 20.74
C GLY A 625 9.86 13.09 20.85
N THR A 626 9.18 12.36 19.97
CA THR A 626 9.25 10.90 19.91
C THR A 626 9.84 10.45 18.57
N GLN A 627 9.53 9.23 18.12
CA GLN A 627 9.99 8.63 16.85
C GLN A 627 9.72 9.52 15.62
N VAL A 628 8.84 10.50 15.69
CA VAL A 628 8.57 11.44 14.59
C VAL A 628 9.77 12.34 14.27
N LEU A 629 10.66 12.58 15.24
CA LEU A 629 11.93 13.32 15.03
C LEU A 629 13.06 12.45 14.46
N GLU A 630 12.91 11.13 14.58
CA GLU A 630 13.89 10.13 14.13
C GLU A 630 13.78 9.87 12.63
N GLN A 631 12.56 9.92 12.08
CA GLN A 631 12.27 9.63 10.69
C GLN A 631 11.63 10.87 10.01
N SER A 632 11.70 10.96 8.70
CA SER A 632 10.99 11.91 7.85
C SER A 632 11.49 13.36 7.81
N LEU A 633 12.17 13.89 8.84
CA LEU A 633 12.58 15.29 8.89
C LEU A 633 14.06 15.47 8.57
N ASP A 634 14.38 16.45 7.72
CA ASP A 634 15.77 16.87 7.48
C ASP A 634 16.23 17.94 8.47
N ILE A 635 16.28 17.55 9.75
CA ILE A 635 16.65 18.41 10.87
C ILE A 635 18.12 18.20 11.29
N ASP A 636 18.70 19.24 11.87
CA ASP A 636 20.08 19.28 12.34
C ASP A 636 20.15 19.82 13.78
N LEU A 637 20.55 18.99 14.72
CA LEU A 637 20.65 19.28 16.13
C LEU A 637 22.09 19.58 16.52
N ASP A 638 22.30 20.49 17.48
CA ASP A 638 23.62 20.81 18.02
C ASP A 638 23.99 19.92 19.21
N PHE A 639 22.99 19.50 19.98
CA PHE A 639 23.12 18.56 21.08
C PHE A 639 21.95 17.58 21.06
N LEU A 640 22.20 16.32 21.38
CA LEU A 640 21.18 15.28 21.40
C LEU A 640 21.09 14.60 22.78
N VAL A 641 19.89 14.57 23.33
CA VAL A 641 19.50 13.64 24.39
C VAL A 641 18.55 12.61 23.79
N THR A 642 18.83 11.35 23.98
CA THR A 642 17.94 10.30 23.49
C THR A 642 17.70 9.28 24.59
N GLU A 643 16.45 8.86 24.78
CA GLU A 643 16.16 7.71 25.60
C GLU A 643 16.72 6.44 24.98
N LEU A 644 17.16 5.50 25.81
CA LEU A 644 17.70 4.22 25.35
C LEU A 644 16.68 3.50 24.46
N CYS A 645 17.11 3.09 23.28
CA CYS A 645 16.30 2.40 22.26
C CYS A 645 17.17 1.39 21.51
N PRO A 646 16.65 0.52 20.65
CA PRO A 646 17.42 -0.37 19.79
C PRO A 646 18.51 0.37 19.01
N MET A 647 19.64 -0.29 18.77
CA MET A 647 20.86 0.33 18.22
C MET A 647 20.64 0.98 16.86
N ASP A 648 19.88 0.36 15.99
CA ASP A 648 19.53 0.89 14.66
C ASP A 648 18.79 2.23 14.76
N LEU A 649 17.81 2.33 15.66
CA LEU A 649 17.08 3.58 15.92
C LEU A 649 17.97 4.62 16.62
N LEU A 650 18.82 4.19 17.56
CA LEU A 650 19.80 5.07 18.21
C LEU A 650 20.73 5.73 17.18
N LEU A 651 21.24 4.95 16.23
CA LEU A 651 22.09 5.45 15.15
C LEU A 651 21.34 6.42 14.21
N GLN A 652 20.05 6.19 13.98
CA GLN A 652 19.21 7.12 13.20
C GLN A 652 19.00 8.45 13.93
N ARG A 653 18.76 8.41 15.26
CA ARG A 653 18.65 9.61 16.11
C ARG A 653 19.98 10.37 16.12
N ILE A 654 21.10 9.68 16.30
CA ILE A 654 22.45 10.25 16.22
C ILE A 654 22.73 10.85 14.82
N GLY A 655 22.14 10.29 13.78
CA GLY A 655 22.19 10.82 12.42
C GLY A 655 21.56 12.22 12.26
N ARG A 656 20.77 12.71 13.24
CA ARG A 656 20.21 14.07 13.29
C ARG A 656 21.13 15.09 13.98
N LEU A 657 22.17 14.60 14.64
CA LEU A 657 23.14 15.41 15.35
C LEU A 657 24.27 15.84 14.40
N HIS A 658 24.55 17.14 14.29
CA HIS A 658 25.55 17.70 13.36
C HIS A 658 25.42 17.20 11.91
N ARG A 659 24.16 17.14 11.42
CA ARG A 659 23.82 16.52 10.13
C ARG A 659 24.34 17.32 8.93
N HIS A 660 24.29 18.65 9.01
CA HIS A 660 24.72 19.52 7.91
C HIS A 660 26.14 20.05 8.17
N GLU A 661 27.02 19.77 7.22
CA GLU A 661 28.42 20.19 7.27
C GLU A 661 28.57 21.71 7.12
N GLY A 662 29.71 22.27 7.57
CA GLY A 662 30.04 23.69 7.42
C GLY A 662 29.25 24.64 8.31
N ARG A 663 28.38 24.16 9.22
CA ARG A 663 27.61 24.98 10.13
C ARG A 663 28.44 25.41 11.33
N ALA A 664 28.49 26.73 11.59
CA ALA A 664 29.08 27.27 12.81
C ALA A 664 28.19 26.95 14.02
N ARG A 665 28.79 26.45 15.10
CA ARG A 665 28.10 26.04 16.33
C ARG A 665 28.71 26.71 17.54
N PRO A 666 27.92 27.01 18.62
CA PRO A 666 28.42 27.48 19.89
C PRO A 666 29.46 26.53 20.50
N ARG A 667 30.43 27.10 21.24
CA ARG A 667 31.57 26.30 21.81
C ARG A 667 31.14 25.07 22.60
N PRO A 668 30.11 25.10 23.50
CA PRO A 668 29.72 23.95 24.29
C PRO A 668 29.21 22.78 23.45
N VAL A 669 28.70 23.04 22.24
CA VAL A 669 28.12 22.06 21.29
C VAL A 669 28.91 21.97 19.97
N ALA A 670 30.15 22.51 19.95
CA ALA A 670 31.03 22.42 18.77
C ALA A 670 31.47 20.99 18.44
N GLN A 671 31.50 20.14 19.46
CA GLN A 671 31.71 18.68 19.28
C GLN A 671 30.37 17.97 19.36
N ALA A 672 30.15 17.00 18.49
CA ALA A 672 28.94 16.21 18.46
C ALA A 672 28.87 15.30 19.73
N ARG A 673 27.86 15.51 20.56
CA ARG A 673 27.64 14.81 21.82
C ARG A 673 26.20 14.32 21.93
N CYS A 674 26.06 13.05 22.29
CA CYS A 674 24.79 12.41 22.50
C CYS A 674 24.70 11.85 23.93
N ALA A 675 23.80 12.40 24.74
CA ALA A 675 23.48 11.85 26.06
C ALA A 675 22.41 10.78 25.92
N VAL A 676 22.67 9.59 26.45
CA VAL A 676 21.70 8.49 26.43
C VAL A 676 20.98 8.41 27.77
N LEU A 677 19.71 8.78 27.76
CA LEU A 677 18.85 8.79 28.94
C LEU A 677 18.49 7.36 29.31
N ASP A 678 18.92 6.95 30.51
CA ASP A 678 18.69 5.61 31.05
C ASP A 678 18.38 5.70 32.56
N THR A 679 17.83 4.65 33.14
CA THR A 679 17.44 4.63 34.56
C THR A 679 18.60 4.71 35.52
N GLY A 680 19.82 4.41 35.04
CA GLY A 680 21.01 4.29 35.89
C GLY A 680 21.05 3.04 36.76
N THR A 681 20.09 2.13 36.60
CA THR A 681 19.97 0.86 37.29
C THR A 681 20.02 -0.32 36.31
N GLU A 682 19.95 -1.57 36.81
CA GLU A 682 19.83 -2.75 35.92
C GLU A 682 18.44 -2.84 35.29
N GLU A 683 17.43 -2.16 35.79
CA GLU A 683 16.08 -2.13 35.29
C GLU A 683 15.96 -1.12 34.14
N PHE A 684 14.99 -1.32 33.23
CA PHE A 684 14.68 -0.42 32.13
C PHE A 684 13.37 0.32 32.40
N ASP A 685 13.21 1.49 31.79
CA ASP A 685 11.95 2.22 31.78
C ASP A 685 10.80 1.35 31.22
N GLU A 686 9.66 1.32 31.91
CA GLU A 686 8.53 0.47 31.54
C GLU A 686 7.93 0.82 30.17
N GLY A 687 7.92 2.12 29.82
CA GLY A 687 7.46 2.58 28.52
C GLY A 687 8.40 2.08 27.41
N SER A 688 9.70 2.14 27.63
CA SER A 688 10.72 1.65 26.68
C SER A 688 10.66 0.12 26.52
N LYS A 689 10.46 -0.63 27.61
CA LYS A 689 10.23 -2.09 27.54
C LYS A 689 8.98 -2.45 26.76
N ALA A 690 7.88 -1.73 26.98
CA ALA A 690 6.62 -1.96 26.27
C ALA A 690 6.73 -1.73 24.77
N VAL A 691 7.57 -0.76 24.33
CA VAL A 691 7.77 -0.44 22.91
C VAL A 691 8.75 -1.39 22.24
N TYR A 692 9.89 -1.70 22.85
CA TYR A 692 11.01 -2.36 22.18
C TYR A 692 11.36 -3.75 22.70
N GLY A 693 10.87 -4.13 23.89
CA GLY A 693 11.26 -5.34 24.59
C GLY A 693 12.61 -5.22 25.34
N GLU A 694 12.75 -5.96 26.43
CA GLU A 694 13.94 -5.87 27.29
C GLU A 694 15.22 -6.37 26.60
N TRP A 695 15.12 -7.39 25.74
CA TRP A 695 16.28 -8.01 25.09
C TRP A 695 17.09 -7.04 24.22
N LEU A 696 16.43 -6.29 23.34
CA LEU A 696 17.11 -5.34 22.44
C LEU A 696 17.68 -4.14 23.21
N LEU A 697 16.97 -3.65 24.24
CA LEU A 697 17.47 -2.58 25.11
C LEU A 697 18.71 -3.04 25.89
N TRP A 698 18.67 -4.27 26.43
CA TRP A 698 19.84 -4.86 27.15
C TRP A 698 21.05 -4.97 26.21
N ARG A 699 20.89 -5.48 25.00
CA ARG A 699 21.98 -5.58 24.04
C ARG A 699 22.50 -4.21 23.63
N THR A 700 21.65 -3.25 23.33
CA THR A 700 22.06 -1.88 23.00
C THR A 700 22.91 -1.28 24.14
N ARG A 701 22.43 -1.40 25.38
CA ARG A 701 23.18 -0.90 26.56
C ARG A 701 24.58 -1.55 26.69
N LYS A 702 24.72 -2.84 26.39
CA LYS A 702 25.98 -3.56 26.46
C LYS A 702 26.99 -3.25 25.35
N PHE A 703 26.47 -2.98 24.15
CA PHE A 703 27.31 -2.68 22.98
C PHE A 703 27.52 -1.19 22.73
N LEU A 704 26.85 -0.30 23.46
CA LEU A 704 26.97 1.15 23.27
C LEU A 704 28.40 1.60 23.70
N PRO A 705 29.25 2.08 22.77
CA PRO A 705 30.57 2.58 23.11
C PRO A 705 30.49 4.02 23.65
N THR A 706 31.56 4.54 24.22
CA THR A 706 31.68 5.94 24.68
C THR A 706 31.86 6.94 23.52
N ALA A 707 32.10 6.48 22.31
CA ALA A 707 32.16 7.28 21.10
C ALA A 707 31.82 6.41 19.89
N ILE A 708 31.08 7.00 18.94
CA ILE A 708 30.65 6.39 17.68
C ILE A 708 31.24 7.20 16.52
N THR A 709 31.87 6.54 15.58
CA THR A 709 32.42 7.14 14.36
C THR A 709 31.52 6.85 13.16
N LEU A 710 30.76 7.84 12.71
CA LEU A 710 29.88 7.68 11.56
C LEU A 710 30.61 7.97 10.25
N PRO A 711 30.39 7.21 9.18
CA PRO A 711 29.48 6.04 9.09
C PRO A 711 30.09 4.69 9.50
N HIS A 712 31.37 4.62 9.85
CA HIS A 712 32.14 3.37 9.99
C HIS A 712 31.58 2.40 11.04
N ASP A 713 31.05 2.92 12.15
CA ASP A 713 30.55 2.09 13.25
C ASP A 713 29.08 1.64 13.07
N ILE A 714 28.39 2.09 12.02
CA ILE A 714 26.97 1.75 11.80
C ILE A 714 26.80 0.24 11.66
N ALA A 715 27.43 -0.37 10.66
CA ALA A 715 27.27 -1.81 10.43
C ALA A 715 27.82 -2.66 11.58
N PRO A 716 29.04 -2.41 12.13
CA PRO A 716 29.51 -3.17 13.28
C PRO A 716 28.54 -3.17 14.46
N LEU A 717 28.05 -2.01 14.89
CA LEU A 717 27.14 -1.89 16.04
C LEU A 717 25.79 -2.58 15.79
N VAL A 718 25.23 -2.45 14.59
CA VAL A 718 24.00 -3.16 14.22
C VAL A 718 24.23 -4.67 14.22
N GLN A 719 25.33 -5.14 13.63
CA GLN A 719 25.65 -6.59 13.62
C GLN A 719 25.88 -7.12 15.02
N ASP A 720 26.56 -6.38 15.90
CA ASP A 720 26.82 -6.81 17.27
C ASP A 720 25.54 -6.89 18.12
N VAL A 721 24.56 -5.99 17.92
CA VAL A 721 23.28 -6.03 18.62
C VAL A 721 22.33 -7.08 18.06
N TYR A 722 22.26 -7.26 16.74
CA TYR A 722 21.30 -8.16 16.10
C TYR A 722 21.87 -9.53 15.72
N GLY A 723 23.20 -9.70 15.72
CA GLY A 723 23.88 -10.94 15.38
C GLY A 723 24.36 -11.71 16.62
N TRP A 724 23.48 -12.46 17.27
CA TRP A 724 23.81 -13.20 18.51
C TRP A 724 24.00 -14.72 18.36
N GLU A 725 24.36 -15.18 17.19
CA GLU A 725 24.63 -16.61 16.96
C GLU A 725 25.97 -16.79 16.23
N PRO A 726 27.09 -17.13 16.99
CA PRO A 726 27.20 -17.27 18.43
C PRO A 726 27.14 -15.92 19.17
N ASP A 727 26.54 -15.87 20.36
CA ASP A 727 26.45 -14.65 21.14
C ASP A 727 27.82 -14.37 21.84
N PRO A 728 28.45 -13.21 21.58
CA PRO A 728 29.71 -12.86 22.22
C PRO A 728 29.55 -12.47 23.71
N LEU A 729 28.33 -12.19 24.18
CA LEU A 729 28.07 -11.79 25.54
C LEU A 729 27.85 -13.00 26.47
N PRO A 730 28.39 -12.99 27.71
CA PRO A 730 28.12 -14.05 28.65
C PRO A 730 26.64 -14.11 29.04
N ALA A 731 26.10 -15.33 29.08
CA ALA A 731 24.72 -15.54 29.48
C ALA A 731 24.54 -15.24 30.98
N SER A 732 23.49 -14.52 31.33
CA SER A 732 22.99 -14.32 32.69
C SER A 732 21.54 -14.83 32.79
N PRO A 733 21.02 -15.10 33.99
CA PRO A 733 19.62 -15.47 34.16
C PRO A 733 18.66 -14.44 33.53
N GLN A 734 18.96 -13.14 33.73
CA GLN A 734 18.15 -12.05 33.17
C GLN A 734 18.22 -12.00 31.64
N SER A 735 19.44 -12.02 31.07
CA SER A 735 19.58 -11.98 29.60
C SER A 735 18.98 -13.21 28.91
N THR A 736 19.06 -14.39 29.55
CA THR A 736 18.46 -15.64 29.07
C THR A 736 16.93 -15.54 29.06
N ALA A 737 16.32 -15.00 30.13
CA ALA A 737 14.87 -14.80 30.22
C ALA A 737 14.39 -13.78 29.20
N ALA A 738 15.04 -12.62 29.09
CA ALA A 738 14.71 -11.57 28.13
C ALA A 738 14.81 -12.06 26.68
N ARG A 739 15.84 -12.85 26.35
CA ARG A 739 16.00 -13.48 25.05
C ARG A 739 14.85 -14.45 24.73
N ALA A 740 14.53 -15.33 25.69
CA ALA A 740 13.46 -16.32 25.52
C ALA A 740 12.09 -15.64 25.29
N GLU A 741 11.81 -14.55 26.03
CA GLU A 741 10.60 -13.76 25.86
C GLU A 741 10.56 -13.09 24.49
N TYR A 742 11.66 -12.48 24.06
CA TYR A 742 11.78 -11.87 22.73
C TYR A 742 11.53 -12.90 21.61
N GLU A 743 12.22 -14.04 21.64
CA GLU A 743 12.08 -15.09 20.62
C GLU A 743 10.64 -15.64 20.59
N LYS A 744 10.01 -15.83 21.76
CA LYS A 744 8.61 -16.25 21.87
C LYS A 744 7.67 -15.21 21.26
N ALA A 745 7.87 -13.91 21.54
CA ALA A 745 7.07 -12.84 20.96
C ALA A 745 7.19 -12.80 19.44
N GLN A 746 8.41 -12.96 18.90
CA GLN A 746 8.64 -13.05 17.44
C GLN A 746 7.90 -14.25 16.83
N GLN A 747 7.96 -15.43 17.45
CA GLN A 747 7.27 -16.63 16.96
C GLN A 747 5.75 -16.45 16.95
N ILE A 748 5.17 -15.81 17.98
CA ILE A 748 3.73 -15.51 18.03
C ILE A 748 3.34 -14.59 16.89
N LYS A 749 4.09 -13.51 16.64
CA LYS A 749 3.87 -12.58 15.53
C LYS A 749 3.93 -13.29 14.18
N MET A 750 4.96 -14.10 13.96
CA MET A 750 5.11 -14.90 12.74
C MET A 750 3.98 -15.91 12.55
N GLY A 751 3.52 -16.55 13.63
CA GLY A 751 2.39 -17.49 13.60
C GLY A 751 1.10 -16.81 13.16
N LYS A 752 0.78 -15.62 13.72
CA LYS A 752 -0.38 -14.83 13.33
C LYS A 752 -0.31 -14.40 11.86
N ALA A 753 0.84 -13.90 11.39
CA ALA A 753 1.02 -13.46 10.00
C ALA A 753 0.75 -14.60 9.01
N LYS A 754 1.26 -15.81 9.29
CA LYS A 754 1.09 -16.98 8.42
C LYS A 754 -0.37 -17.36 8.17
N THR A 755 -1.28 -17.07 9.11
CA THR A 755 -2.71 -17.39 8.97
C THR A 755 -3.36 -16.61 7.82
N PHE A 756 -2.87 -15.42 7.52
CA PHE A 756 -3.44 -14.54 6.50
C PHE A 756 -2.62 -14.50 5.20
N THR A 757 -1.52 -15.23 5.13
CA THR A 757 -0.59 -15.18 3.99
C THR A 757 -1.06 -16.09 2.86
N ILE A 758 -1.05 -15.60 1.61
CA ILE A 758 -1.29 -16.45 0.42
C ILE A 758 -0.23 -17.53 0.27
N LEU A 759 -0.57 -18.61 -0.43
CA LEU A 759 0.38 -19.69 -0.70
C LEU A 759 1.57 -19.23 -1.58
N PRO A 760 2.77 -19.80 -1.40
CA PRO A 760 3.88 -19.53 -2.30
C PRO A 760 3.65 -20.18 -3.67
N PRO A 761 4.25 -19.64 -4.75
CA PRO A 761 4.04 -20.17 -6.11
C PRO A 761 4.46 -21.64 -6.30
N GLU A 762 5.32 -22.19 -5.45
CA GLU A 762 5.88 -23.52 -5.59
C GLU A 762 5.13 -24.64 -4.85
N GLU A 763 4.34 -24.33 -3.82
CA GLU A 763 3.57 -25.35 -3.09
C GLU A 763 2.51 -26.01 -3.98
N HIS A 764 1.99 -25.30 -4.97
CA HIS A 764 1.08 -25.87 -5.95
C HIS A 764 1.71 -26.95 -6.84
N ARG A 765 3.02 -26.90 -7.11
CA ARG A 765 3.73 -27.93 -7.91
C ARG A 765 3.81 -29.29 -7.23
N LYS A 766 3.71 -29.36 -5.90
CA LYS A 766 3.84 -30.64 -5.16
C LYS A 766 2.56 -31.49 -5.14
N ARG A 767 1.44 -30.96 -5.65
CA ARG A 767 0.13 -31.64 -5.71
C ARG A 767 -0.46 -31.53 -7.11
N PRO A 768 -0.18 -32.48 -8.02
CA PRO A 768 -0.62 -32.45 -9.43
C PRO A 768 -2.13 -32.28 -9.64
N SER A 769 -2.95 -32.66 -8.66
CA SER A 769 -4.42 -32.54 -8.71
C SER A 769 -4.93 -31.12 -8.37
N ARG A 770 -4.03 -30.14 -8.16
CA ARG A 770 -4.36 -28.76 -7.75
C ARG A 770 -3.52 -27.71 -8.52
N ASN A 771 -3.37 -27.88 -9.82
CA ASN A 771 -2.59 -26.99 -10.66
C ASN A 771 -3.40 -25.77 -11.16
N THR A 772 -4.35 -25.27 -10.40
CA THR A 772 -5.18 -24.11 -10.73
C THR A 772 -5.34 -23.18 -9.53
N LEU A 773 -6.00 -22.03 -9.70
CA LEU A 773 -6.31 -21.10 -8.60
C LEU A 773 -7.26 -21.69 -7.54
N ASP A 774 -7.85 -22.83 -7.77
CA ASP A 774 -8.72 -23.49 -6.81
C ASP A 774 -8.01 -23.69 -5.46
N ASN A 775 -8.65 -23.22 -4.39
CA ASN A 775 -8.08 -23.26 -3.05
C ASN A 775 -6.75 -22.48 -2.89
N TRP A 776 -6.42 -21.57 -3.82
CA TRP A 776 -5.26 -20.67 -3.65
C TRP A 776 -5.44 -19.73 -2.46
N MET A 777 -6.69 -19.42 -2.14
CA MET A 777 -7.09 -18.68 -0.94
C MET A 777 -7.96 -19.60 -0.08
N ASP A 778 -7.56 -19.82 1.18
CA ASP A 778 -8.38 -20.58 2.13
C ASP A 778 -9.73 -19.88 2.39
N ASP A 779 -10.72 -20.64 2.91
CA ASP A 779 -12.07 -20.17 3.27
C ASP A 779 -12.12 -19.21 4.47
N VAL A 780 -10.99 -18.73 4.94
CA VAL A 780 -10.92 -17.64 5.92
C VAL A 780 -11.57 -16.42 5.27
N GLY A 781 -12.69 -15.99 5.81
CA GLY A 781 -13.56 -14.97 5.22
C GLY A 781 -12.75 -13.81 4.67
N ALA A 782 -12.92 -13.53 3.37
CA ALA A 782 -12.12 -12.54 2.65
C ALA A 782 -12.17 -11.21 3.42
N VAL A 783 -11.02 -10.80 3.94
CA VAL A 783 -10.87 -9.55 4.68
C VAL A 783 -11.23 -8.40 3.73
N SER A 784 -12.05 -7.46 4.17
CA SER A 784 -12.34 -6.24 3.40
C SER A 784 -11.04 -5.44 3.18
N ASP A 785 -10.97 -4.57 2.18
CA ASP A 785 -9.77 -3.76 1.92
C ASP A 785 -9.32 -2.95 3.15
N ASN A 786 -10.25 -2.41 3.92
CA ASN A 786 -9.94 -1.72 5.19
C ASN A 786 -9.44 -2.70 6.26
N GLY A 787 -10.01 -3.90 6.33
CA GLY A 787 -9.53 -4.97 7.18
C GLY A 787 -8.15 -5.50 6.77
N ALA A 788 -7.84 -5.56 5.47
CA ALA A 788 -6.53 -5.94 4.96
C ALA A 788 -5.45 -4.92 5.33
N CYS A 789 -5.74 -3.60 5.21
CA CYS A 789 -4.84 -2.56 5.70
C CYS A 789 -4.57 -2.68 7.21
N ALA A 790 -5.58 -3.03 8.01
CA ALA A 790 -5.43 -3.28 9.44
C ALA A 790 -4.67 -4.59 9.73
N ALA A 791 -4.81 -5.61 8.85
CA ALA A 791 -4.16 -6.91 9.00
C ALA A 791 -2.67 -6.92 8.60
N VAL A 792 -2.15 -5.90 7.94
CA VAL A 792 -0.72 -5.82 7.54
C VAL A 792 0.19 -5.50 8.72
N ARG A 793 -0.31 -4.89 9.78
CA ARG A 793 0.46 -4.48 10.96
C ARG A 793 -0.06 -5.18 12.21
N ASP A 794 0.84 -5.84 12.97
CA ASP A 794 0.50 -6.45 14.28
C ASP A 794 0.55 -5.37 15.37
N GLY A 795 -0.41 -4.48 15.34
CA GLY A 795 -0.60 -3.47 16.40
C GLY A 795 -2.03 -3.52 16.92
N ASP A 796 -2.23 -3.06 18.17
CA ASP A 796 -3.59 -2.69 18.58
C ASP A 796 -4.14 -1.73 17.52
N PRO A 797 -5.37 -1.91 17.04
CA PRO A 797 -5.94 -1.02 16.03
C PRO A 797 -5.85 0.43 16.52
N SER A 798 -5.25 1.32 15.73
CA SER A 798 -5.26 2.75 16.08
C SER A 798 -6.61 3.34 15.69
N ILE A 799 -7.19 4.10 16.59
CA ILE A 799 -8.42 4.83 16.31
C ILE A 799 -8.04 6.25 15.89
N ASP A 800 -8.33 6.59 14.65
CA ASP A 800 -8.24 7.95 14.16
C ASP A 800 -9.63 8.60 14.28
N VAL A 801 -9.68 9.87 14.72
CA VAL A 801 -10.90 10.64 14.87
C VAL A 801 -10.79 11.99 14.19
N LEU A 802 -11.92 12.52 13.71
CA LEU A 802 -12.02 13.92 13.30
C LEU A 802 -12.33 14.76 14.54
N VAL A 803 -11.54 15.80 14.81
CA VAL A 803 -11.71 16.61 16.02
C VAL A 803 -12.38 17.93 15.69
N LEU A 804 -13.49 18.20 16.37
CA LEU A 804 -14.25 19.44 16.30
C LEU A 804 -14.58 19.91 17.71
N MET A 805 -15.06 21.14 17.87
CA MET A 805 -15.52 21.65 19.16
C MET A 805 -16.98 22.10 19.09
N ARG A 806 -17.63 22.10 20.24
CA ARG A 806 -18.95 22.71 20.45
C ARG A 806 -18.76 23.97 21.28
N ASP A 807 -19.16 25.13 20.75
CA ASP A 807 -19.10 26.39 21.49
C ASP A 807 -20.20 26.46 22.58
N ALA A 808 -20.10 27.45 23.45
CA ALA A 808 -21.06 27.70 24.51
C ALA A 808 -22.52 27.94 24.02
N ALA A 809 -22.69 28.34 22.76
CA ALA A 809 -23.99 28.50 22.11
C ALA A 809 -24.54 27.19 21.52
N GLY A 810 -23.77 26.10 21.55
CA GLY A 810 -24.13 24.79 21.04
C GLY A 810 -23.76 24.53 19.58
N ASN A 811 -23.12 25.49 18.88
CA ASN A 811 -22.71 25.32 17.50
C ASN A 811 -21.44 24.47 17.39
N VAL A 812 -21.36 23.62 16.37
CA VAL A 812 -20.15 22.88 16.05
C VAL A 812 -19.21 23.76 15.20
N ARG A 813 -17.93 23.77 15.56
CA ARG A 813 -16.89 24.59 14.93
C ARG A 813 -15.58 23.85 14.77
N PHE A 814 -14.73 24.32 13.87
CA PHE A 814 -13.31 24.00 13.93
C PHE A 814 -12.69 24.55 15.23
N LEU A 815 -11.58 23.95 15.66
CA LEU A 815 -10.85 24.41 16.84
C LEU A 815 -10.36 25.86 16.65
N PRO A 816 -10.16 26.62 17.74
CA PRO A 816 -9.64 27.99 17.64
C PRO A 816 -8.29 28.05 16.93
N ASP A 817 -8.01 29.16 16.25
CA ASP A 817 -6.71 29.41 15.64
C ASP A 817 -5.61 29.72 16.68
N GLU A 818 -4.39 30.04 16.23
CA GLU A 818 -3.25 30.39 17.11
C GLU A 818 -3.49 31.64 17.92
N THR A 819 -4.42 32.54 17.52
CA THR A 819 -4.81 33.72 18.24
C THR A 819 -5.94 33.52 19.24
N GLY A 820 -6.46 32.30 19.33
CA GLY A 820 -7.61 31.92 20.15
C GLY A 820 -8.98 32.32 19.57
N GLN A 821 -9.02 32.81 18.30
CA GLN A 821 -10.29 33.11 17.65
C GLN A 821 -11.00 31.78 17.25
N PRO A 822 -12.32 31.67 17.53
CA PRO A 822 -13.09 30.48 17.17
C PRO A 822 -13.04 30.19 15.67
N GLY A 823 -12.81 28.94 15.30
CA GLY A 823 -12.87 28.51 13.93
C GLY A 823 -14.27 28.64 13.29
N ALA A 824 -14.35 28.49 11.99
CA ALA A 824 -15.60 28.57 11.25
C ALA A 824 -16.65 27.56 11.79
N CYS A 825 -17.92 27.96 11.73
CA CYS A 825 -19.04 27.10 12.10
C CYS A 825 -19.23 26.01 11.05
N VAL A 826 -19.57 24.80 11.48
CA VAL A 826 -19.77 23.64 10.63
C VAL A 826 -21.23 23.19 10.75
N PRO A 827 -22.02 23.11 9.65
CA PRO A 827 -23.42 22.70 9.70
C PRO A 827 -23.55 21.21 10.06
N THR A 828 -24.49 20.89 10.94
CA THR A 828 -24.80 19.52 11.35
C THR A 828 -26.17 19.05 10.88
N ASP A 829 -27.01 19.98 10.39
CA ASP A 829 -28.36 19.80 9.89
C ASP A 829 -28.46 19.55 8.39
N GLU A 830 -27.32 19.58 7.68
CA GLU A 830 -27.19 19.23 6.26
C GLU A 830 -25.85 18.54 5.97
N PRO A 831 -25.72 17.77 4.86
CA PRO A 831 -24.44 17.24 4.42
C PRO A 831 -23.50 18.40 4.04
N PRO A 832 -22.24 18.40 4.52
CA PRO A 832 -21.27 19.45 4.17
C PRO A 832 -20.98 19.44 2.67
N GLN A 833 -20.82 20.65 2.10
CA GLN A 833 -20.35 20.81 0.72
C GLN A 833 -18.93 20.20 0.57
N PRO A 834 -18.53 19.77 -0.65
CA PRO A 834 -17.26 19.02 -0.85
C PRO A 834 -16.02 19.71 -0.28
N GLU A 835 -15.89 21.03 -0.45
CA GLU A 835 -14.75 21.81 0.06
C GLU A 835 -14.74 21.84 1.60
N LEU A 836 -15.89 21.98 2.22
CA LEU A 836 -16.03 21.95 3.67
C LEU A 836 -15.81 20.53 4.21
N ALA A 837 -16.32 19.50 3.52
CA ALA A 837 -16.10 18.10 3.86
C ALA A 837 -14.60 17.76 3.85
N LEU A 838 -13.84 18.28 2.87
CA LEU A 838 -12.40 18.14 2.81
C LEU A 838 -11.70 18.83 4.00
N GLN A 839 -12.13 20.04 4.37
CA GLN A 839 -11.59 20.74 5.54
C GLN A 839 -11.86 19.97 6.84
N ILE A 840 -13.04 19.39 6.98
CA ILE A 840 -13.40 18.53 8.12
C ILE A 840 -12.54 17.27 8.13
N ALA A 841 -12.39 16.58 7.01
CA ALA A 841 -11.57 15.38 6.88
C ALA A 841 -10.09 15.63 7.24
N ARG A 842 -9.60 16.86 7.08
CA ARG A 842 -8.26 17.29 7.52
C ARG A 842 -8.11 17.41 9.04
N GLN A 843 -9.22 17.49 9.81
CA GLN A 843 -9.17 17.59 11.27
C GLN A 843 -8.90 16.23 11.94
N LYS A 844 -8.08 15.40 11.32
CA LYS A 844 -7.77 14.05 11.76
C LYS A 844 -6.73 14.04 12.89
N LEU A 845 -6.97 13.21 13.91
CA LEU A 845 -6.08 12.99 15.04
C LEU A 845 -6.13 11.53 15.45
N ARG A 846 -4.95 10.96 15.76
CA ARG A 846 -4.84 9.61 16.29
C ARG A 846 -4.98 9.60 17.79
N LEU A 847 -5.97 8.84 18.32
CA LEU A 847 -6.14 8.66 19.74
C LEU A 847 -4.95 7.91 20.37
N PRO A 848 -4.62 8.20 21.64
CA PRO A 848 -3.61 7.44 22.40
C PRO A 848 -3.95 5.94 22.44
N GLY A 849 -2.90 5.10 22.49
CA GLY A 849 -3.04 3.63 22.46
C GLY A 849 -3.92 3.05 23.59
N TYR A 850 -4.17 3.79 24.66
CA TYR A 850 -5.13 3.40 25.71
C TYR A 850 -6.52 3.10 25.14
N PHE A 851 -7.01 3.96 24.21
CA PHE A 851 -8.36 3.87 23.64
C PHE A 851 -8.54 2.71 22.66
N SER A 852 -7.45 2.10 22.22
CA SER A 852 -7.44 0.98 21.28
C SER A 852 -7.18 -0.37 21.95
N LYS A 853 -6.93 -0.39 23.25
CA LYS A 853 -6.70 -1.65 24.00
C LYS A 853 -7.96 -2.51 24.06
N ARG A 854 -7.76 -3.83 24.09
CA ARG A 854 -8.86 -4.81 24.09
C ARG A 854 -9.96 -4.54 25.13
N TRP A 855 -9.62 -3.91 26.24
CA TRP A 855 -10.59 -3.60 27.31
C TRP A 855 -11.30 -2.26 27.17
N SER A 856 -10.85 -1.36 26.29
CA SER A 856 -11.40 -0.01 26.10
C SER A 856 -11.91 0.25 24.70
N VAL A 857 -11.50 -0.55 23.71
CA VAL A 857 -11.79 -0.30 22.29
C VAL A 857 -13.29 -0.29 21.99
N GLU A 858 -14.06 -1.26 22.49
CA GLU A 858 -15.52 -1.33 22.29
C GLU A 858 -16.20 -0.10 22.91
N GLN A 859 -15.89 0.22 24.15
CA GLN A 859 -16.44 1.39 24.84
C GLN A 859 -16.07 2.70 24.10
N THR A 860 -14.85 2.79 23.57
CA THR A 860 -14.41 3.95 22.79
C THR A 860 -15.21 4.11 21.50
N ILE A 861 -15.34 3.02 20.72
CA ILE A 861 -16.07 3.04 19.44
C ILE A 861 -17.54 3.32 19.67
N ASP A 862 -18.19 2.62 20.61
CA ASP A 862 -19.61 2.80 20.92
C ASP A 862 -19.94 4.25 21.32
N ALA A 863 -19.08 4.89 22.14
CA ALA A 863 -19.26 6.27 22.55
C ALA A 863 -19.13 7.26 21.37
N LEU A 864 -18.15 7.05 20.48
CA LEU A 864 -17.94 7.88 19.29
C LEU A 864 -19.06 7.69 18.25
N GLU A 865 -19.49 6.43 18.01
CA GLU A 865 -20.61 6.14 17.11
C GLU A 865 -21.94 6.67 17.64
N ALA A 866 -22.18 6.60 18.96
CA ALA A 866 -23.37 7.19 19.56
C ALA A 866 -23.41 8.70 19.31
N ARG A 867 -22.27 9.38 19.48
CA ARG A 867 -22.12 10.80 19.16
C ARG A 867 -22.35 11.10 17.69
N ASN A 868 -21.80 10.28 16.80
CA ASN A 868 -22.02 10.42 15.35
C ASN A 868 -23.50 10.31 14.98
N ARG A 869 -24.22 9.34 15.54
CA ARG A 869 -25.66 9.18 15.29
C ARG A 869 -26.48 10.37 15.82
N GLU A 870 -26.11 10.92 16.97
CA GLU A 870 -26.81 12.02 17.60
C GLU A 870 -26.62 13.35 16.86
N VAL A 871 -25.39 13.65 16.39
CA VAL A 871 -25.02 15.00 15.92
C VAL A 871 -24.70 15.02 14.43
N PHE A 872 -24.07 13.97 13.88
CA PHE A 872 -23.45 13.95 12.54
C PHE A 872 -24.11 12.93 11.59
N GLY A 873 -25.35 12.52 11.84
CA GLY A 873 -26.03 11.48 11.06
C GLY A 873 -26.10 11.80 9.55
N LEU A 874 -26.32 13.06 9.18
CA LEU A 874 -26.41 13.50 7.79
C LEU A 874 -25.05 13.50 7.05
N TRP A 875 -23.94 13.56 7.78
CA TRP A 875 -22.59 13.52 7.19
C TRP A 875 -22.24 12.16 6.58
N GLN A 876 -22.97 11.09 6.93
CA GLN A 876 -22.83 9.79 6.31
C GLN A 876 -23.19 9.79 4.79
N GLN A 877 -23.82 10.85 4.30
CA GLN A 877 -24.09 11.07 2.88
C GLN A 877 -22.87 11.62 2.13
N SER A 878 -21.92 12.24 2.83
CA SER A 878 -20.67 12.70 2.24
C SER A 878 -19.67 11.53 2.04
N PRO A 879 -19.14 11.29 0.84
CA PRO A 879 -18.15 10.25 0.59
C PRO A 879 -16.88 10.36 1.44
N LEU A 880 -16.44 11.59 1.77
CA LEU A 880 -15.24 11.88 2.55
C LEU A 880 -15.42 11.67 4.06
N LEU A 881 -16.67 11.72 4.56
CA LEU A 881 -16.96 11.67 6.00
C LEU A 881 -17.71 10.39 6.43
N ARG A 882 -18.11 9.58 5.45
CA ARG A 882 -18.82 8.32 5.70
C ARG A 882 -17.96 7.35 6.48
N GLY A 883 -18.44 6.94 7.67
CA GLY A 883 -17.74 5.99 8.54
C GLY A 883 -16.64 6.61 9.40
N GLU A 884 -16.33 7.91 9.26
CA GLU A 884 -15.35 8.58 10.12
C GLU A 884 -15.94 8.78 11.54
N LEU A 885 -15.10 8.57 12.56
CA LEU A 885 -15.46 8.80 13.96
C LEU A 885 -15.12 10.24 14.36
N ILE A 886 -16.02 10.91 15.08
CA ILE A 886 -15.86 12.32 15.45
C ILE A 886 -15.71 12.46 16.97
N LEU A 887 -14.60 13.07 17.40
CA LEU A 887 -14.36 13.52 18.75
C LEU A 887 -14.81 14.97 18.88
N LEU A 888 -15.91 15.22 19.60
CA LEU A 888 -16.44 16.54 19.84
C LEU A 888 -15.99 17.05 21.20
N LEU A 889 -15.13 18.06 21.21
CA LEU A 889 -14.64 18.75 22.39
C LEU A 889 -15.64 19.84 22.83
N ASP A 890 -15.61 20.24 24.10
CA ASP A 890 -16.34 21.40 24.61
C ASP A 890 -15.58 22.73 24.34
N ASP A 891 -16.08 23.84 24.87
CA ASP A 891 -15.47 25.19 24.73
C ASP A 891 -14.14 25.35 25.49
N HIS A 892 -13.82 24.42 26.40
CA HIS A 892 -12.51 24.32 27.06
C HIS A 892 -11.58 23.33 26.37
N LEU A 893 -11.92 22.84 25.18
CA LEU A 893 -11.23 21.83 24.40
C LEU A 893 -11.03 20.51 25.17
N THR A 894 -12.04 20.12 25.97
CA THR A 894 -12.06 18.87 26.73
C THR A 894 -13.18 17.95 26.26
N ALA A 895 -13.02 16.64 26.48
CA ALA A 895 -14.06 15.64 26.26
C ALA A 895 -13.90 14.45 27.20
N GLN A 896 -15.00 13.79 27.54
CA GLN A 896 -14.97 12.50 28.23
C GLN A 896 -15.10 11.35 27.22
N LEU A 897 -14.22 10.36 27.32
CA LEU A 897 -14.20 9.18 26.44
C LEU A 897 -13.65 7.97 27.19
N ALA A 898 -14.39 6.87 27.24
CA ALA A 898 -13.98 5.59 27.84
C ALA A 898 -13.35 5.75 29.26
N GLY A 899 -14.01 6.56 30.15
CA GLY A 899 -13.60 6.80 31.54
C GLY A 899 -12.32 7.65 31.68
N GLN A 900 -11.95 8.37 30.63
CA GLN A 900 -10.85 9.34 30.63
C GLN A 900 -11.37 10.72 30.28
N VAL A 901 -10.73 11.75 30.84
CA VAL A 901 -10.88 13.15 30.43
C VAL A 901 -9.74 13.47 29.45
N LEU A 902 -10.11 13.79 28.21
CA LEU A 902 -9.19 14.25 27.17
C LEU A 902 -9.14 15.76 27.17
N GLN A 903 -7.99 16.30 26.85
CA GLN A 903 -7.78 17.75 26.65
C GLN A 903 -6.83 17.96 25.47
N TYR A 904 -7.19 18.87 24.58
CA TYR A 904 -6.33 19.24 23.45
C TYR A 904 -5.80 20.66 23.62
N ASP A 905 -4.52 20.85 23.39
CA ASP A 905 -3.90 22.15 23.20
C ASP A 905 -2.85 22.10 22.09
N ARG A 906 -2.57 23.26 21.46
CA ARG A 906 -1.65 23.32 20.33
C ARG A 906 -0.17 23.19 20.72
N GLU A 907 0.17 23.36 22.00
CA GLU A 907 1.55 23.24 22.47
C GLU A 907 1.90 21.79 22.77
N ASN A 908 1.00 21.04 23.43
CA ASN A 908 1.25 19.69 23.92
C ASN A 908 0.50 18.60 23.16
N GLY A 909 -0.43 18.97 22.25
CA GLY A 909 -1.31 18.02 21.56
C GLY A 909 -2.38 17.43 22.47
N LEU A 910 -2.88 16.26 22.15
CA LEU A 910 -3.88 15.56 22.95
C LEU A 910 -3.25 14.95 24.20
N THR A 911 -3.81 15.29 25.36
CA THR A 911 -3.48 14.69 26.67
C THR A 911 -4.71 13.97 27.22
N TYR A 912 -4.52 13.03 28.16
CA TYR A 912 -5.63 12.35 28.82
C TYR A 912 -5.27 11.97 30.26
N ARG A 913 -6.29 11.95 31.13
CA ARG A 913 -6.19 11.55 32.56
C ARG A 913 -7.43 10.82 33.00
N LYS A 914 -7.31 10.03 34.07
CA LYS A 914 -8.49 9.40 34.69
C LYS A 914 -9.44 10.43 35.31
N GLU A 915 -10.73 10.17 35.26
CA GLU A 915 -11.80 11.06 35.77
C GLU A 915 -11.66 11.35 37.25
N GLU A 916 -11.19 10.41 38.07
CA GLU A 916 -11.01 10.54 39.55
C GLU A 916 -9.87 11.46 39.98
N GLU A 917 -8.96 11.86 39.09
CA GLU A 917 -7.86 12.77 39.42
C GLU A 917 -8.26 14.27 39.44
N ASN A 918 -9.55 14.59 39.24
CA ASN A 918 -10.05 15.97 39.16
C ASN A 918 -10.38 16.63 40.51
N GLU A 919 -10.32 15.90 41.65
CA GLU A 919 -10.68 16.46 42.97
C GLU A 919 -9.51 16.96 43.82
N ALA A 920 -8.27 16.92 43.32
CA ALA A 920 -7.07 17.21 44.11
C ALA A 920 -6.09 18.22 43.47
N ASN A 921 -6.61 19.36 42.93
CA ASN A 921 -5.74 20.55 42.76
C ASN A 921 -6.57 21.84 42.80
#